data_457aef4c2d351f3e73673b954ff52cdd
#
_entry.id   457aef4c2d351f3e73673b954ff52cdd
#
_cell.length_a   1.000
_cell.length_b   1.000
_cell.length_c   1.000
_cell.angle_alpha   90.00
_cell.angle_beta   90.00
_cell.angle_gamma   90.00
#
_symmetry.space_group_name_H-M   'P 1'
#
loop_
_entity.id
_entity.type
_entity.pdbx_description
1 polymer ?
#
loop_
_entity_poly.entity_id
_entity_poly.type
_entity_poly.pdbx_seq_one_letter_code
_entity_poly.pdbx_strand_id
1 'polypeptide(L)'
;MMRGAKAREQDKVTYAWLFAQSKAQHGRIVALSVLCTVQAAVLVSFALACRAVIDQAVAGNIDGLLASAAILAGVIIAQLVLRLAINSTQECIRARFALELRKSMLDSIFAARFGKVLHFHSGELSNRMFSDVQVVSNGVATIIPSFVSMLMQLVFAIAVLALISPPMVALFAAAALLSFVLARTLRGRLKALHKTVQEKEGAVRVFLQEALEHQLVIRSFGAQPATSARADTLQEDHFTAQMRRRGYSIAANASFSFFFNALYAVALTWCAFGLLHGAMSYGTLMAVLQLVARIQAPVSSLSGMLPQLYQTLASAERLMEVAELPHSEGCLPVTAEEFYRRLSGVRMRDLAFSYSGAEGEYAASVGRLEAEGVGACAEEEKAKGASTPIGGAREEDGAASPDGPDTVESAPNRCVEVIDSPYDAGETEGSAASAGGMVTPSGEEPVSLTCADVFVPKGSFVVVEGPSGSGKSTLFKLLLGAYDADGFVYELAVGAATSAAAAPDAPAGAVATGAPLTDAPASAFAVPACAASQVPPGAFAYVPQDNFLFAGSIRENVAFAASDATDDQVKRACEVARAWDFVEELPLGLDTMIGEHGQGLSQGQLQRLAIARAVCSGAPIMVLDEVTSALDDATEAAVLANIASLPGKTIFVAAHRAKAREFATMRLHVEDGVLTEAR
;
A
#
# COMPACT_ATOMS: atom_id res chain seq x y z
N MET A 1 -4.87 -32.46 -5.56
CA MET A 1 -6.08 -31.99 -6.26
C MET A 1 -6.83 -30.87 -5.50
N MET A 2 -6.98 -30.92 -4.17
CA MET A 2 -7.71 -29.88 -3.39
C MET A 2 -7.06 -28.48 -3.42
N ARG A 3 -5.73 -28.35 -3.42
CA ARG A 3 -5.05 -27.03 -3.55
C ARG A 3 -5.32 -26.34 -4.90
N GLY A 4 -5.48 -27.11 -5.99
CA GLY A 4 -5.78 -26.53 -7.30
C GLY A 4 -7.24 -26.11 -7.48
N ALA A 5 -8.18 -26.67 -6.70
CA ALA A 5 -9.57 -26.26 -6.71
C ALA A 5 -9.77 -24.94 -5.93
N LYS A 6 -9.15 -24.81 -4.75
CA LYS A 6 -9.18 -23.55 -3.96
C LYS A 6 -8.53 -22.38 -4.74
N ALA A 7 -7.37 -22.60 -5.39
CA ALA A 7 -6.74 -21.54 -6.19
C ALA A 7 -7.64 -21.08 -7.36
N ARG A 8 -8.36 -22.00 -8.02
CA ARG A 8 -9.30 -21.63 -9.10
C ARG A 8 -10.55 -20.89 -8.60
N GLU A 9 -10.96 -21.14 -7.37
CA GLU A 9 -12.10 -20.46 -6.76
C GLU A 9 -11.71 -19.03 -6.34
N GLN A 10 -10.52 -18.88 -5.80
CA GLN A 10 -9.94 -17.59 -5.45
C GLN A 10 -9.71 -16.72 -6.71
N ASP A 11 -9.14 -17.27 -7.78
CA ASP A 11 -9.01 -16.58 -9.06
C ASP A 11 -10.36 -16.03 -9.56
N LYS A 12 -11.46 -16.78 -9.41
CA LYS A 12 -12.81 -16.33 -9.83
C LYS A 12 -13.30 -15.15 -9.02
N VAL A 13 -13.08 -15.15 -7.72
CA VAL A 13 -13.46 -14.04 -6.83
C VAL A 13 -12.67 -12.79 -7.22
N THR A 14 -11.37 -12.92 -7.44
CA THR A 14 -10.49 -11.82 -7.87
C THR A 14 -10.90 -11.26 -9.23
N TYR A 15 -11.28 -12.12 -10.20
CA TYR A 15 -11.83 -11.65 -11.49
C TYR A 15 -13.15 -10.91 -11.32
N ALA A 16 -14.05 -11.40 -10.48
CA ALA A 16 -15.33 -10.75 -10.22
C ALA A 16 -15.13 -9.37 -9.57
N TRP A 17 -14.21 -9.27 -8.63
CA TRP A 17 -13.83 -8.02 -7.98
C TRP A 17 -13.23 -7.02 -8.98
N LEU A 18 -12.27 -7.44 -9.80
CA LEU A 18 -11.68 -6.60 -10.85
C LEU A 18 -12.73 -6.09 -11.84
N PHE A 19 -13.68 -6.96 -12.23
CA PHE A 19 -14.76 -6.59 -13.12
C PHE A 19 -15.70 -5.56 -12.48
N ALA A 20 -15.99 -5.71 -11.19
CA ALA A 20 -16.81 -4.75 -10.45
C ALA A 20 -16.11 -3.39 -10.31
N GLN A 21 -14.83 -3.36 -9.95
CA GLN A 21 -14.06 -2.13 -9.81
C GLN A 21 -13.85 -1.40 -11.15
N SER A 22 -13.69 -2.15 -12.25
CA SER A 22 -13.52 -1.56 -13.59
C SER A 22 -14.81 -1.11 -14.27
N LYS A 23 -15.98 -1.25 -13.61
CA LYS A 23 -17.31 -0.99 -14.19
C LYS A 23 -17.43 0.40 -14.86
N ALA A 24 -16.89 1.44 -14.23
CA ALA A 24 -16.89 2.80 -14.78
C ALA A 24 -16.10 2.92 -16.10
N GLN A 25 -15.15 2.04 -16.34
CA GLN A 25 -14.29 2.04 -17.53
C GLN A 25 -14.74 1.04 -18.62
N HIS A 26 -15.78 0.20 -18.36
CA HIS A 26 -16.21 -0.85 -19.31
C HIS A 26 -16.52 -0.30 -20.70
N GLY A 27 -17.23 0.84 -20.80
CA GLY A 27 -17.53 1.45 -22.09
C GLY A 27 -16.28 1.81 -22.89
N ARG A 28 -15.24 2.32 -22.21
CA ARG A 28 -13.95 2.66 -22.84
C ARG A 28 -13.15 1.43 -23.22
N ILE A 29 -13.16 0.37 -22.38
CA ILE A 29 -12.49 -0.91 -22.67
C ILE A 29 -13.13 -1.55 -23.90
N VAL A 30 -14.46 -1.54 -24.02
CA VAL A 30 -15.16 -2.03 -25.21
C VAL A 30 -14.79 -1.20 -26.45
N ALA A 31 -14.81 0.13 -26.34
CA ALA A 31 -14.40 1.01 -27.44
C ALA A 31 -12.95 0.74 -27.88
N LEU A 32 -12.04 0.57 -26.92
CA LEU A 32 -10.64 0.20 -27.19
C LEU A 32 -10.55 -1.17 -27.89
N SER A 33 -11.32 -2.15 -27.45
CA SER A 33 -11.36 -3.49 -28.09
C SER A 33 -11.89 -3.44 -29.52
N VAL A 34 -12.87 -2.57 -29.79
CA VAL A 34 -13.37 -2.31 -31.16
C VAL A 34 -12.28 -1.64 -32.01
N LEU A 35 -11.59 -0.62 -31.50
CA LEU A 35 -10.47 0.02 -32.20
C LEU A 35 -9.35 -0.99 -32.52
N CYS A 36 -9.03 -1.87 -31.57
CA CYS A 36 -8.06 -2.97 -31.77
C CYS A 36 -8.52 -3.96 -32.85
N THR A 37 -9.81 -4.28 -32.91
CA THR A 37 -10.38 -5.14 -33.95
C THR A 37 -10.28 -4.48 -35.34
N VAL A 38 -10.62 -3.19 -35.45
CA VAL A 38 -10.47 -2.43 -36.69
C VAL A 38 -9.00 -2.36 -37.12
N GLN A 39 -8.09 -2.11 -36.17
CA GLN A 39 -6.65 -2.11 -36.44
C GLN A 39 -6.18 -3.48 -36.98
N ALA A 40 -6.65 -4.59 -36.40
CA ALA A 40 -6.31 -5.93 -36.88
C ALA A 40 -6.77 -6.15 -38.32
N ALA A 41 -7.97 -5.70 -38.69
CA ALA A 41 -8.47 -5.77 -40.06
C ALA A 41 -7.62 -4.92 -41.03
N VAL A 42 -7.29 -3.67 -40.64
CA VAL A 42 -6.45 -2.78 -41.45
C VAL A 42 -5.01 -3.33 -41.60
N LEU A 43 -4.49 -3.98 -40.58
CA LEU A 43 -3.18 -4.68 -40.65
C LEU A 43 -3.16 -5.81 -41.67
N VAL A 44 -4.23 -6.57 -41.76
CA VAL A 44 -4.37 -7.65 -42.77
C VAL A 44 -4.63 -7.07 -44.16
N SER A 45 -5.43 -5.99 -44.28
CA SER A 45 -5.67 -5.31 -45.53
C SER A 45 -4.41 -4.74 -46.18
N PHE A 46 -3.39 -4.43 -45.39
CA PHE A 46 -2.08 -4.01 -45.88
C PHE A 46 -1.44 -5.05 -46.80
N ALA A 47 -1.54 -6.35 -46.45
CA ALA A 47 -1.02 -7.43 -47.32
C ALA A 47 -1.74 -7.50 -48.68
N LEU A 48 -3.07 -7.27 -48.68
CA LEU A 48 -3.87 -7.24 -49.89
C LEU A 48 -3.58 -5.99 -50.76
N ALA A 49 -3.36 -4.85 -50.13
CA ALA A 49 -2.96 -3.61 -50.83
C ALA A 49 -1.58 -3.76 -51.47
N CYS A 50 -0.61 -4.36 -50.77
CA CYS A 50 0.71 -4.69 -51.36
C CYS A 50 0.58 -5.66 -52.56
N ARG A 51 -0.28 -6.67 -52.45
CA ARG A 51 -0.60 -7.56 -53.57
C ARG A 51 -1.07 -6.80 -54.78
N ALA A 52 -2.06 -5.93 -54.60
CA ALA A 52 -2.65 -5.16 -55.71
C ALA A 52 -1.62 -4.28 -56.40
N VAL A 53 -0.76 -3.57 -55.63
CA VAL A 53 0.32 -2.73 -56.21
C VAL A 53 1.28 -3.58 -57.07
N ILE A 54 1.72 -4.75 -56.62
CA ILE A 54 2.65 -5.59 -57.35
C ILE A 54 1.99 -6.20 -58.58
N ASP A 55 0.75 -6.67 -58.47
CA ASP A 55 0.04 -7.27 -59.59
C ASP A 55 -0.23 -6.25 -60.72
N GLN A 56 -0.60 -4.99 -60.42
CA GLN A 56 -0.75 -3.93 -61.39
C GLN A 56 0.58 -3.51 -62.01
N ALA A 57 1.67 -3.46 -61.23
CA ALA A 57 3.00 -3.17 -61.75
C ALA A 57 3.45 -4.22 -62.78
N VAL A 58 3.27 -5.51 -62.46
CA VAL A 58 3.61 -6.62 -63.37
C VAL A 58 2.74 -6.63 -64.60
N ALA A 59 1.46 -6.24 -64.49
CA ALA A 59 0.54 -6.10 -65.62
C ALA A 59 0.83 -4.89 -66.54
N GLY A 60 1.74 -4.00 -66.14
CA GLY A 60 2.06 -2.77 -66.88
C GLY A 60 0.96 -1.72 -66.87
N ASN A 61 -0.02 -1.83 -65.97
CA ASN A 61 -1.16 -0.90 -65.87
C ASN A 61 -0.83 0.28 -64.94
N ILE A 62 -0.44 1.41 -65.54
CA ILE A 62 -0.02 2.60 -64.78
C ILE A 62 -1.17 3.18 -63.97
N ASP A 63 -2.38 3.31 -64.49
CA ASP A 63 -3.51 3.85 -63.79
C ASP A 63 -3.93 2.97 -62.60
N GLY A 64 -3.95 1.66 -62.81
CA GLY A 64 -4.19 0.69 -61.74
C GLY A 64 -3.09 0.70 -60.66
N LEU A 65 -1.84 0.93 -61.05
CA LEU A 65 -0.71 1.06 -60.15
C LEU A 65 -0.87 2.32 -59.25
N LEU A 66 -1.18 3.46 -59.84
CA LEU A 66 -1.39 4.71 -59.09
C LEU A 66 -2.58 4.58 -58.11
N ALA A 67 -3.68 3.99 -58.58
CA ALA A 67 -4.84 3.74 -57.70
C ALA A 67 -4.52 2.82 -56.53
N SER A 68 -3.83 1.70 -56.78
CA SER A 68 -3.44 0.74 -55.72
C SER A 68 -2.39 1.32 -54.78
N ALA A 69 -1.47 2.16 -55.25
CA ALA A 69 -0.51 2.88 -54.42
C ALA A 69 -1.20 3.91 -53.52
N ALA A 70 -2.23 4.62 -54.02
CA ALA A 70 -3.05 5.53 -53.23
C ALA A 70 -3.82 4.79 -52.12
N ILE A 71 -4.37 3.61 -52.41
CA ILE A 71 -5.02 2.74 -51.41
C ILE A 71 -4.00 2.28 -50.36
N LEU A 72 -2.82 1.86 -50.77
CA LEU A 72 -1.75 1.46 -49.83
C LEU A 72 -1.34 2.60 -48.90
N ALA A 73 -1.17 3.82 -49.43
CA ALA A 73 -0.90 5.03 -48.66
C ALA A 73 -2.02 5.31 -47.63
N GLY A 74 -3.29 5.19 -48.07
CA GLY A 74 -4.46 5.33 -47.19
C GLY A 74 -4.47 4.30 -46.05
N VAL A 75 -4.13 3.06 -46.34
CA VAL A 75 -4.00 1.99 -45.31
C VAL A 75 -2.90 2.32 -44.31
N ILE A 76 -1.75 2.83 -44.77
CA ILE A 76 -0.64 3.23 -43.86
C ILE A 76 -1.07 4.38 -42.95
N ILE A 77 -1.74 5.40 -43.51
CA ILE A 77 -2.25 6.53 -42.73
C ILE A 77 -3.30 6.04 -41.70
N ALA A 78 -4.21 5.16 -42.12
CA ALA A 78 -5.23 4.58 -41.26
C ALA A 78 -4.58 3.78 -40.07
N GLN A 79 -3.53 2.99 -40.35
CA GLN A 79 -2.79 2.30 -39.32
C GLN A 79 -2.17 3.26 -38.30
N LEU A 80 -1.57 4.35 -38.75
CA LEU A 80 -0.97 5.37 -37.88
C LEU A 80 -2.03 6.03 -36.99
N VAL A 81 -3.13 6.48 -37.57
CA VAL A 81 -4.23 7.16 -36.85
C VAL A 81 -4.84 6.20 -35.81
N LEU A 82 -5.14 4.96 -36.20
CA LEU A 82 -5.67 3.95 -35.28
C LEU A 82 -4.70 3.65 -34.14
N ARG A 83 -3.40 3.55 -34.42
CA ARG A 83 -2.38 3.31 -33.40
C ARG A 83 -2.31 4.44 -32.38
N LEU A 84 -2.35 5.70 -32.85
CA LEU A 84 -2.39 6.87 -31.98
C LEU A 84 -3.67 6.90 -31.13
N ALA A 85 -4.82 6.60 -31.73
CA ALA A 85 -6.10 6.54 -31.03
C ALA A 85 -6.12 5.44 -29.95
N ILE A 86 -5.59 4.25 -30.28
CA ILE A 86 -5.49 3.12 -29.33
C ILE A 86 -4.58 3.48 -28.15
N ASN A 87 -3.38 4.00 -28.43
CA ASN A 87 -2.42 4.37 -27.37
C ASN A 87 -3.01 5.46 -26.46
N SER A 88 -3.62 6.50 -27.02
CA SER A 88 -4.24 7.58 -26.25
C SER A 88 -5.40 7.08 -25.39
N THR A 89 -6.27 6.22 -25.96
CA THR A 89 -7.39 5.65 -25.20
C THR A 89 -6.92 4.72 -24.08
N GLN A 90 -5.90 3.91 -24.36
CA GLN A 90 -5.30 3.00 -23.38
C GLN A 90 -4.69 3.75 -22.20
N GLU A 91 -3.93 4.83 -22.47
CA GLU A 91 -3.37 5.69 -21.41
C GLU A 91 -4.47 6.37 -20.60
N CYS A 92 -5.52 6.85 -21.25
CA CYS A 92 -6.66 7.46 -20.56
C CYS A 92 -7.36 6.46 -19.61
N ILE A 93 -7.58 5.21 -20.05
CA ILE A 93 -8.15 4.14 -19.21
C ILE A 93 -7.25 3.87 -18.02
N ARG A 94 -5.95 3.66 -18.28
CA ARG A 94 -4.95 3.37 -17.25
C ARG A 94 -4.91 4.44 -16.16
N ALA A 95 -4.78 5.71 -16.58
CA ALA A 95 -4.66 6.83 -15.65
C ALA A 95 -5.94 7.02 -14.82
N ARG A 96 -7.11 7.00 -15.45
CA ARG A 96 -8.38 7.18 -14.73
C ARG A 96 -8.69 6.04 -13.78
N PHE A 97 -8.47 4.80 -14.22
CA PHE A 97 -8.69 3.63 -13.36
C PHE A 97 -7.74 3.61 -12.17
N ALA A 98 -6.47 4.01 -12.36
CA ALA A 98 -5.52 4.14 -11.26
C ALA A 98 -5.96 5.19 -10.22
N LEU A 99 -6.50 6.34 -10.67
CA LEU A 99 -7.02 7.38 -9.77
C LEU A 99 -8.26 6.88 -9.00
N GLU A 100 -9.22 6.28 -9.70
CA GLU A 100 -10.43 5.73 -9.09
C GLU A 100 -10.11 4.65 -8.05
N LEU A 101 -9.17 3.75 -8.39
CA LEU A 101 -8.79 2.65 -7.51
C LEU A 101 -8.02 3.17 -6.27
N ARG A 102 -7.11 4.14 -6.43
CA ARG A 102 -6.43 4.78 -5.28
C ARG A 102 -7.41 5.46 -4.34
N LYS A 103 -8.37 6.20 -4.90
CA LYS A 103 -9.41 6.84 -4.10
C LYS A 103 -10.23 5.79 -3.32
N SER A 104 -10.70 4.75 -4.00
CA SER A 104 -11.46 3.66 -3.37
C SER A 104 -10.66 2.97 -2.26
N MET A 105 -9.34 2.72 -2.47
CA MET A 105 -8.47 2.14 -1.45
C MET A 105 -8.33 3.06 -0.24
N LEU A 106 -8.11 4.36 -0.47
CA LEU A 106 -7.99 5.34 0.60
C LEU A 106 -9.28 5.44 1.41
N ASP A 107 -10.42 5.49 0.74
CA ASP A 107 -11.74 5.50 1.37
C ASP A 107 -11.98 4.23 2.21
N SER A 108 -11.55 3.05 1.71
CA SER A 108 -11.64 1.78 2.44
C SER A 108 -10.73 1.75 3.67
N ILE A 109 -9.50 2.26 3.57
CA ILE A 109 -8.55 2.34 4.70
C ILE A 109 -9.13 3.23 5.81
N PHE A 110 -9.70 4.38 5.45
CA PHE A 110 -10.28 5.30 6.45
C PHE A 110 -11.60 4.80 7.04
N ALA A 111 -12.36 3.98 6.31
CA ALA A 111 -13.58 3.36 6.82
C ALA A 111 -13.31 2.09 7.64
N ALA A 112 -12.12 1.51 7.55
CA ALA A 112 -11.77 0.28 8.24
C ALA A 112 -11.56 0.52 9.76
N ARG A 113 -11.77 -0.54 10.56
CA ARG A 113 -11.42 -0.53 11.98
C ARG A 113 -9.92 -0.31 12.14
N PHE A 114 -9.54 0.67 12.97
CA PHE A 114 -8.16 1.10 13.13
C PHE A 114 -7.21 -0.05 13.52
N GLY A 115 -7.58 -0.90 14.47
CA GLY A 115 -6.79 -2.07 14.88
C GLY A 115 -6.45 -3.01 13.71
N LYS A 116 -7.36 -3.16 12.72
CA LYS A 116 -7.10 -4.00 11.55
C LYS A 116 -6.18 -3.34 10.52
N VAL A 117 -6.18 -2.02 10.44
CA VAL A 117 -5.24 -1.27 9.59
C VAL A 117 -3.82 -1.35 10.13
N LEU A 118 -3.64 -1.38 11.45
CA LEU A 118 -2.32 -1.49 12.09
C LEU A 118 -1.57 -2.80 11.79
N HIS A 119 -2.25 -3.86 11.34
CA HIS A 119 -1.58 -5.06 10.85
C HIS A 119 -0.72 -4.81 9.61
N PHE A 120 -0.98 -3.74 8.89
CA PHE A 120 -0.21 -3.35 7.71
C PHE A 120 0.77 -2.23 8.07
N HIS A 121 2.05 -2.43 7.79
CA HIS A 121 3.01 -1.35 7.89
C HIS A 121 2.69 -0.24 6.89
N SER A 122 2.94 1.01 7.24
CA SER A 122 2.67 2.18 6.38
C SER A 122 3.36 2.05 5.01
N GLY A 123 4.59 1.52 4.97
CA GLY A 123 5.32 1.22 3.75
C GLY A 123 4.64 0.16 2.88
N GLU A 124 4.00 -0.85 3.48
CA GLU A 124 3.24 -1.87 2.75
C GLU A 124 1.98 -1.27 2.13
N LEU A 125 1.19 -0.50 2.88
CA LEU A 125 0.02 0.20 2.36
C LEU A 125 0.39 1.16 1.23
N SER A 126 1.48 1.91 1.39
CA SER A 126 2.03 2.78 0.35
C SER A 126 2.38 1.98 -0.92
N ASN A 127 3.08 0.86 -0.78
CA ASN A 127 3.41 0.00 -1.92
C ASN A 127 2.17 -0.57 -2.61
N ARG A 128 1.13 -0.97 -1.85
CA ARG A 128 -0.15 -1.41 -2.41
C ARG A 128 -0.85 -0.29 -3.17
N MET A 129 -0.89 0.93 -2.63
CA MET A 129 -1.53 2.10 -3.27
C MET A 129 -0.81 2.59 -4.52
N PHE A 130 0.52 2.48 -4.59
CA PHE A 130 1.28 2.98 -5.73
C PHE A 130 1.65 1.87 -6.72
N SER A 131 2.32 0.81 -6.26
CA SER A 131 2.82 -0.27 -7.12
C SER A 131 1.70 -1.20 -7.58
N ASP A 132 0.90 -1.76 -6.64
CA ASP A 132 -0.13 -2.74 -7.00
C ASP A 132 -1.26 -2.10 -7.81
N VAL A 133 -1.69 -0.90 -7.46
CA VAL A 133 -2.68 -0.14 -8.26
C VAL A 133 -2.17 0.08 -9.68
N GLN A 134 -0.88 0.41 -9.86
CA GLN A 134 -0.29 0.61 -11.19
C GLN A 134 -0.27 -0.70 -11.99
N VAL A 135 0.11 -1.82 -11.37
CA VAL A 135 0.12 -3.16 -12.00
C VAL A 135 -1.28 -3.56 -12.43
N VAL A 136 -2.28 -3.40 -11.56
CA VAL A 136 -3.69 -3.73 -11.84
C VAL A 136 -4.25 -2.84 -12.94
N SER A 137 -4.00 -1.53 -12.88
CA SER A 137 -4.47 -0.58 -13.90
C SER A 137 -3.84 -0.84 -15.27
N ASN A 138 -2.55 -1.17 -15.32
CA ASN A 138 -1.88 -1.62 -16.54
C ASN A 138 -2.50 -2.92 -17.07
N GLY A 139 -2.73 -3.90 -16.19
CA GLY A 139 -3.32 -5.19 -16.56
C GLY A 139 -4.69 -5.02 -17.20
N VAL A 140 -5.59 -4.28 -16.57
CA VAL A 140 -6.95 -4.02 -17.09
C VAL A 140 -6.91 -3.28 -18.42
N ALA A 141 -6.06 -2.26 -18.56
CA ALA A 141 -5.96 -1.48 -19.79
C ALA A 141 -5.28 -2.23 -20.95
N THR A 142 -4.46 -3.25 -20.66
CA THR A 142 -3.62 -3.90 -21.69
C THR A 142 -4.08 -5.31 -22.02
N ILE A 143 -4.39 -6.16 -21.00
CA ILE A 143 -4.59 -7.60 -21.21
C ILE A 143 -5.79 -7.88 -22.11
N ILE A 144 -6.97 -7.33 -21.78
CA ILE A 144 -8.20 -7.59 -22.53
C ILE A 144 -8.10 -7.09 -23.97
N PRO A 145 -7.74 -5.80 -24.22
CA PRO A 145 -7.65 -5.30 -25.61
C PRO A 145 -6.56 -5.99 -26.42
N SER A 146 -5.41 -6.34 -25.81
CA SER A 146 -4.34 -7.06 -26.50
C SER A 146 -4.76 -8.47 -26.89
N PHE A 147 -5.48 -9.17 -26.00
CA PHE A 147 -6.02 -10.49 -26.32
C PHE A 147 -7.03 -10.44 -27.45
N VAL A 148 -7.95 -9.47 -27.42
CA VAL A 148 -8.93 -9.26 -28.51
C VAL A 148 -8.21 -8.92 -29.83
N SER A 149 -7.24 -8.02 -29.80
CA SER A 149 -6.43 -7.66 -30.97
C SER A 149 -5.74 -8.87 -31.59
N MET A 150 -5.08 -9.66 -30.74
CA MET A 150 -4.36 -10.86 -31.14
C MET A 150 -5.29 -11.91 -31.76
N LEU A 151 -6.44 -12.16 -31.12
CA LEU A 151 -7.44 -13.10 -31.63
C LEU A 151 -8.02 -12.65 -32.98
N MET A 152 -8.40 -11.37 -33.10
CA MET A 152 -8.95 -10.83 -34.33
C MET A 152 -7.91 -10.79 -35.46
N GLN A 153 -6.66 -10.45 -35.15
CA GLN A 153 -5.57 -10.51 -36.13
C GLN A 153 -5.37 -11.93 -36.68
N LEU A 154 -5.41 -12.94 -35.81
CA LEU A 154 -5.30 -14.35 -36.20
C LEU A 154 -6.49 -14.77 -37.07
N VAL A 155 -7.72 -14.44 -36.65
CA VAL A 155 -8.95 -14.76 -37.40
C VAL A 155 -8.93 -14.13 -38.80
N PHE A 156 -8.63 -12.83 -38.90
CA PHE A 156 -8.58 -12.15 -40.20
C PHE A 156 -7.45 -12.68 -41.10
N ALA A 157 -6.26 -12.93 -40.52
CA ALA A 157 -5.15 -13.48 -41.29
C ALA A 157 -5.45 -14.89 -41.83
N ILE A 158 -6.04 -15.78 -41.01
CA ILE A 158 -6.46 -17.12 -41.44
C ILE A 158 -7.58 -17.04 -42.48
N ALA A 159 -8.57 -16.18 -42.29
CA ALA A 159 -9.68 -16.01 -43.24
C ALA A 159 -9.17 -15.57 -44.61
N VAL A 160 -8.30 -14.56 -44.67
CA VAL A 160 -7.71 -14.10 -45.94
C VAL A 160 -6.80 -15.17 -46.55
N LEU A 161 -6.00 -15.89 -45.73
CA LEU A 161 -5.16 -17.00 -46.24
C LEU A 161 -6.01 -18.14 -46.82
N ALA A 162 -7.15 -18.46 -46.19
CA ALA A 162 -8.09 -19.46 -46.67
C ALA A 162 -8.69 -19.14 -48.05
N LEU A 163 -8.95 -17.82 -48.31
CA LEU A 163 -9.42 -17.37 -49.60
C LEU A 163 -8.35 -17.41 -50.69
N ILE A 164 -7.07 -17.25 -50.33
CA ILE A 164 -5.96 -17.22 -51.26
C ILE A 164 -5.46 -18.65 -51.56
N SER A 165 -5.23 -19.46 -50.50
CA SER A 165 -4.64 -20.79 -50.59
C SER A 165 -5.09 -21.69 -49.45
N PRO A 166 -6.19 -22.47 -49.60
CA PRO A 166 -6.68 -23.38 -48.57
C PRO A 166 -5.64 -24.42 -48.07
N PRO A 167 -4.75 -24.97 -48.90
CA PRO A 167 -3.73 -25.93 -48.42
C PRO A 167 -2.76 -25.31 -47.42
N MET A 168 -2.49 -23.98 -47.53
CA MET A 168 -1.64 -23.28 -46.59
C MET A 168 -2.26 -23.21 -45.19
N VAL A 169 -3.58 -23.06 -45.09
CA VAL A 169 -4.28 -23.08 -43.81
C VAL A 169 -4.09 -24.38 -43.07
N ALA A 170 -4.17 -25.51 -43.77
CA ALA A 170 -3.92 -26.84 -43.19
C ALA A 170 -2.48 -26.96 -42.66
N LEU A 171 -1.51 -26.45 -43.43
CA LEU A 171 -0.09 -26.45 -43.04
C LEU A 171 0.10 -25.62 -41.73
N PHE A 172 -0.49 -24.41 -41.66
CA PHE A 172 -0.38 -23.55 -40.46
C PHE A 172 -1.13 -24.13 -39.27
N ALA A 173 -2.27 -24.79 -39.45
CA ALA A 173 -2.99 -25.48 -38.40
C ALA A 173 -2.16 -26.63 -37.81
N ALA A 174 -1.53 -27.45 -38.64
CA ALA A 174 -0.60 -28.51 -38.21
C ALA A 174 0.61 -27.91 -37.44
N ALA A 175 1.17 -26.82 -37.97
CA ALA A 175 2.27 -26.11 -37.32
C ALA A 175 1.87 -25.48 -35.96
N ALA A 176 0.67 -24.93 -35.84
CA ALA A 176 0.16 -24.43 -34.59
C ALA A 176 0.01 -25.54 -33.54
N LEU A 177 -0.51 -26.72 -33.94
CA LEU A 177 -0.63 -27.88 -33.05
C LEU A 177 0.76 -28.36 -32.57
N LEU A 178 1.73 -28.46 -33.47
CA LEU A 178 3.10 -28.84 -33.12
C LEU A 178 3.75 -27.82 -32.18
N SER A 179 3.57 -26.52 -32.44
CA SER A 179 4.04 -25.44 -31.58
C SER A 179 3.43 -25.51 -30.19
N PHE A 180 2.13 -25.82 -30.08
CA PHE A 180 1.45 -26.03 -28.80
C PHE A 180 2.02 -27.19 -28.00
N VAL A 181 2.28 -28.33 -28.64
CA VAL A 181 2.90 -29.49 -28.00
C VAL A 181 4.32 -29.14 -27.51
N LEU A 182 5.12 -28.47 -28.34
CA LEU A 182 6.45 -28.00 -27.97
C LEU A 182 6.41 -27.03 -26.79
N ALA A 183 5.51 -26.06 -26.80
CA ALA A 183 5.33 -25.11 -25.69
C ALA A 183 4.96 -25.82 -24.38
N ARG A 184 4.09 -26.85 -24.46
CA ARG A 184 3.67 -27.63 -23.30
C ARG A 184 4.83 -28.41 -22.66
N THR A 185 5.72 -28.99 -23.46
CA THR A 185 6.89 -29.73 -22.96
C THR A 185 7.92 -28.81 -22.30
N LEU A 186 8.14 -27.63 -22.86
CA LEU A 186 9.12 -26.66 -22.33
C LEU A 186 8.63 -25.93 -21.08
N ARG A 187 7.31 -25.75 -20.91
CA ARG A 187 6.68 -24.95 -19.84
C ARG A 187 7.07 -25.41 -18.44
N GLY A 188 7.09 -26.71 -18.17
CA GLY A 188 7.36 -27.28 -16.84
C GLY A 188 8.75 -26.90 -16.34
N ARG A 189 9.74 -27.07 -17.22
CA ARG A 189 11.15 -26.78 -16.90
C ARG A 189 11.42 -25.29 -16.75
N LEU A 190 10.81 -24.46 -17.59
CA LEU A 190 10.92 -23.00 -17.51
C LEU A 190 10.30 -22.48 -16.21
N LYS A 191 9.15 -23.03 -15.77
CA LYS A 191 8.50 -22.68 -14.50
C LYS A 191 9.40 -23.02 -13.30
N ALA A 192 10.05 -24.19 -13.29
CA ALA A 192 10.97 -24.58 -12.22
C ALA A 192 12.16 -23.63 -12.13
N LEU A 193 12.80 -23.32 -13.27
CA LEU A 193 13.92 -22.38 -13.32
C LEU A 193 13.51 -20.95 -12.87
N HIS A 194 12.30 -20.52 -13.21
CA HIS A 194 11.79 -19.22 -12.77
C HIS A 194 11.61 -19.17 -11.24
N LYS A 195 11.08 -20.26 -10.65
CA LYS A 195 10.95 -20.38 -9.20
C LYS A 195 12.30 -20.28 -8.49
N THR A 196 13.33 -20.98 -8.99
CA THR A 196 14.69 -20.91 -8.41
C THR A 196 15.26 -19.49 -8.47
N VAL A 197 15.05 -18.76 -9.57
CA VAL A 197 15.49 -17.34 -9.66
C VAL A 197 14.79 -16.48 -8.61
N GLN A 198 13.47 -16.63 -8.42
CA GLN A 198 12.73 -15.87 -7.42
C GLN A 198 13.18 -16.19 -5.98
N GLU A 199 13.47 -17.46 -5.68
CA GLU A 199 14.00 -17.89 -4.37
C GLU A 199 15.35 -17.22 -4.09
N LYS A 200 16.27 -17.21 -5.07
CA LYS A 200 17.58 -16.56 -4.92
C LYS A 200 17.49 -15.04 -4.86
N GLU A 201 16.60 -14.42 -5.65
CA GLU A 201 16.32 -12.99 -5.59
C GLU A 201 15.76 -12.59 -4.22
N GLY A 202 14.84 -13.40 -3.66
CA GLY A 202 14.30 -13.20 -2.32
C GLY A 202 15.40 -13.21 -1.24
N ALA A 203 16.34 -14.16 -1.31
CA ALA A 203 17.46 -14.23 -0.36
C ALA A 203 18.36 -12.99 -0.43
N VAL A 204 18.66 -12.49 -1.64
CA VAL A 204 19.42 -11.23 -1.83
C VAL A 204 18.67 -10.05 -1.21
N ARG A 205 17.37 -9.95 -1.46
CA ARG A 205 16.53 -8.84 -0.97
C ARG A 205 16.48 -8.79 0.54
N VAL A 206 16.21 -9.94 1.20
CA VAL A 206 16.15 -10.03 2.67
C VAL A 206 17.49 -9.63 3.27
N PHE A 207 18.59 -10.18 2.76
CA PHE A 207 19.92 -9.86 3.28
C PHE A 207 20.28 -8.37 3.12
N LEU A 208 19.99 -7.76 1.96
CA LEU A 208 20.26 -6.34 1.74
C LEU A 208 19.38 -5.46 2.64
N GLN A 209 18.12 -5.84 2.86
CA GLN A 209 17.24 -5.11 3.76
C GLN A 209 17.76 -5.14 5.20
N GLU A 210 18.13 -6.32 5.72
CA GLU A 210 18.74 -6.47 7.05
C GLU A 210 20.05 -5.68 7.19
N ALA A 211 20.90 -5.72 6.15
CA ALA A 211 22.17 -4.98 6.16
C ALA A 211 21.97 -3.45 6.18
N LEU A 212 20.95 -2.95 5.48
CA LEU A 212 20.62 -1.52 5.48
C LEU A 212 19.98 -1.08 6.80
N GLU A 213 19.11 -1.89 7.37
CA GLU A 213 18.45 -1.63 8.65
C GLU A 213 19.45 -1.58 9.81
N HIS A 214 20.45 -2.49 9.80
CA HIS A 214 21.47 -2.58 10.84
C HIS A 214 22.82 -1.98 10.44
N GLN A 215 22.83 -0.96 9.57
CA GLN A 215 24.06 -0.33 9.07
C GLN A 215 24.99 0.16 10.19
N LEU A 216 24.42 0.73 11.26
CA LEU A 216 25.21 1.22 12.39
C LEU A 216 25.96 0.08 13.10
N VAL A 217 25.30 -1.06 13.28
CA VAL A 217 25.92 -2.26 13.89
C VAL A 217 27.05 -2.78 13.02
N ILE A 218 26.81 -2.93 11.71
CA ILE A 218 27.85 -3.38 10.76
C ILE A 218 29.06 -2.44 10.80
N ARG A 219 28.80 -1.13 10.88
CA ARG A 219 29.87 -0.12 10.93
C ARG A 219 30.63 -0.12 12.25
N SER A 220 29.94 -0.28 13.39
CA SER A 220 30.56 -0.29 14.73
C SER A 220 31.49 -1.49 14.94
N PHE A 221 31.16 -2.65 14.36
CA PHE A 221 32.01 -3.84 14.39
C PHE A 221 33.05 -3.91 13.26
N GLY A 222 33.11 -2.93 12.36
CA GLY A 222 34.00 -2.97 11.21
C GLY A 222 33.72 -4.13 10.24
N ALA A 223 32.47 -4.65 10.23
CA ALA A 223 32.08 -5.84 9.48
C ALA A 223 31.72 -5.58 8.02
N GLN A 224 31.93 -4.35 7.49
CA GLN A 224 31.60 -3.99 6.11
C GLN A 224 32.19 -4.94 5.07
N PRO A 225 33.49 -5.34 5.14
CA PRO A 225 34.06 -6.22 4.13
C PRO A 225 33.40 -7.61 4.12
N ALA A 226 33.10 -8.17 5.31
CA ALA A 226 32.42 -9.46 5.44
C ALA A 226 30.99 -9.41 4.92
N THR A 227 30.25 -8.33 5.23
CA THR A 227 28.89 -8.09 4.74
C THR A 227 28.88 -7.95 3.22
N SER A 228 29.83 -7.19 2.63
CA SER A 228 29.97 -7.05 1.18
C SER A 228 30.27 -8.39 0.51
N ALA A 229 31.24 -9.15 1.03
CA ALA A 229 31.57 -10.47 0.49
C ALA A 229 30.37 -11.46 0.54
N ARG A 230 29.55 -11.38 1.58
CA ARG A 230 28.32 -12.18 1.70
C ARG A 230 27.26 -11.74 0.67
N ALA A 231 27.12 -10.41 0.48
CA ALA A 231 26.24 -9.87 -0.57
C ALA A 231 26.67 -10.35 -1.96
N ASP A 232 27.97 -10.29 -2.27
CA ASP A 232 28.53 -10.75 -3.54
C ASP A 232 28.24 -12.24 -3.79
N THR A 233 28.39 -13.09 -2.77
CA THR A 233 28.07 -14.52 -2.87
C THR A 233 26.60 -14.76 -3.22
N LEU A 234 25.68 -14.06 -2.54
CA LEU A 234 24.25 -14.19 -2.80
C LEU A 234 23.86 -13.65 -4.17
N GLN A 235 24.49 -12.55 -4.60
CA GLN A 235 24.28 -11.98 -5.94
C GLN A 235 24.81 -12.90 -7.05
N GLU A 236 25.97 -13.55 -6.85
CA GLU A 236 26.53 -14.52 -7.81
C GLU A 236 25.64 -15.76 -7.94
N ASP A 237 25.09 -16.25 -6.83
CA ASP A 237 24.09 -17.33 -6.83
C ASP A 237 22.84 -16.95 -7.63
N HIS A 238 22.33 -15.74 -7.41
CA HIS A 238 21.18 -15.20 -8.16
C HIS A 238 21.53 -15.06 -9.65
N PHE A 239 22.70 -14.48 -9.98
CA PHE A 239 23.18 -14.34 -11.34
C PHE A 239 23.28 -15.68 -12.06
N THR A 240 23.87 -16.68 -11.40
CA THR A 240 24.00 -18.03 -11.97
C THR A 240 22.62 -18.68 -12.27
N ALA A 241 21.68 -18.55 -11.33
CA ALA A 241 20.31 -19.01 -11.53
C ALA A 241 19.62 -18.28 -12.68
N GLN A 242 19.80 -16.96 -12.77
CA GLN A 242 19.27 -16.12 -13.84
C GLN A 242 19.87 -16.50 -15.20
N MET A 243 21.17 -16.76 -15.28
CA MET A 243 21.85 -17.18 -16.52
C MET A 243 21.36 -18.56 -16.98
N ARG A 244 21.19 -19.52 -16.07
CA ARG A 244 20.58 -20.83 -16.41
C ARG A 244 19.18 -20.67 -16.98
N ARG A 245 18.32 -19.88 -16.34
CA ARG A 245 16.98 -19.58 -16.85
C ARG A 245 17.06 -18.89 -18.22
N ARG A 246 17.94 -17.89 -18.35
CA ARG A 246 18.14 -17.14 -19.60
C ARG A 246 18.60 -18.03 -20.73
N GLY A 247 19.59 -18.90 -20.49
CA GLY A 247 20.08 -19.84 -21.47
C GLY A 247 18.99 -20.80 -21.98
N TYR A 248 18.16 -21.34 -21.05
CA TYR A 248 17.04 -22.19 -21.43
C TYR A 248 15.95 -21.41 -22.21
N SER A 249 15.67 -20.18 -21.80
CA SER A 249 14.73 -19.31 -22.51
C SER A 249 15.22 -18.95 -23.91
N ILE A 250 16.52 -18.66 -24.07
CA ILE A 250 17.14 -18.39 -25.39
C ILE A 250 17.04 -19.62 -26.27
N ALA A 251 17.39 -20.81 -25.76
CA ALA A 251 17.30 -22.05 -26.53
C ALA A 251 15.85 -22.35 -26.95
N ALA A 252 14.89 -22.16 -26.06
CA ALA A 252 13.48 -22.32 -26.38
C ALA A 252 13.03 -21.31 -27.46
N ASN A 253 13.34 -20.03 -27.31
CA ASN A 253 13.01 -19.01 -28.31
C ASN A 253 13.70 -19.25 -29.65
N ALA A 254 14.97 -19.67 -29.65
CA ALA A 254 15.69 -20.05 -30.86
C ALA A 254 15.02 -21.23 -31.58
N SER A 255 14.57 -22.24 -30.81
CA SER A 255 13.84 -23.40 -31.38
C SER A 255 12.51 -22.97 -32.01
N PHE A 256 11.75 -22.10 -31.36
CA PHE A 256 10.52 -21.51 -31.93
C PHE A 256 10.82 -20.67 -33.18
N SER A 257 11.84 -19.82 -33.12
CA SER A 257 12.24 -18.99 -34.27
C SER A 257 12.69 -19.85 -35.46
N PHE A 258 13.49 -20.89 -35.21
CA PHE A 258 13.90 -21.82 -36.25
C PHE A 258 12.69 -22.53 -36.89
N PHE A 259 11.76 -23.01 -36.04
CA PHE A 259 10.55 -23.68 -36.52
C PHE A 259 9.69 -22.76 -37.40
N PHE A 260 9.46 -21.51 -36.99
CA PHE A 260 8.69 -20.56 -37.77
C PHE A 260 9.39 -20.10 -39.04
N ASN A 261 10.74 -19.94 -38.99
CA ASN A 261 11.51 -19.64 -40.21
C ASN A 261 11.52 -20.82 -41.20
N ALA A 262 11.57 -22.05 -40.72
CA ALA A 262 11.41 -23.22 -41.55
C ALA A 262 10.02 -23.25 -42.21
N LEU A 263 8.97 -22.97 -41.46
CA LEU A 263 7.60 -22.87 -41.98
C LEU A 263 7.47 -21.75 -43.01
N TYR A 264 8.13 -20.59 -42.78
CA TYR A 264 8.19 -19.50 -43.75
C TYR A 264 8.90 -19.95 -45.04
N ALA A 265 10.02 -20.68 -44.93
CA ALA A 265 10.74 -21.24 -46.10
C ALA A 265 9.88 -22.24 -46.90
N VAL A 266 9.13 -23.11 -46.21
CA VAL A 266 8.16 -24.02 -46.86
C VAL A 266 7.07 -23.24 -47.58
N ALA A 267 6.51 -22.22 -46.97
CA ALA A 267 5.49 -21.36 -47.60
C ALA A 267 6.03 -20.62 -48.81
N LEU A 268 7.26 -20.08 -48.71
CA LEU A 268 7.95 -19.42 -49.83
C LEU A 268 8.16 -20.38 -51.01
N THR A 269 8.68 -21.58 -50.72
CA THR A 269 8.94 -22.62 -51.73
C THR A 269 7.65 -23.07 -52.42
N TRP A 270 6.58 -23.29 -51.63
CA TRP A 270 5.26 -23.62 -52.16
C TRP A 270 4.73 -22.54 -53.11
N CYS A 271 4.78 -21.28 -52.69
CA CYS A 271 4.36 -20.17 -53.53
C CYS A 271 5.22 -20.00 -54.79
N ALA A 272 6.54 -20.26 -54.71
CA ALA A 272 7.44 -20.24 -55.84
C ALA A 272 7.10 -21.33 -56.87
N PHE A 273 6.75 -22.56 -56.44
CA PHE A 273 6.23 -23.60 -57.32
C PHE A 273 4.90 -23.17 -58.01
N GLY A 274 4.00 -22.57 -57.24
CA GLY A 274 2.76 -22.01 -57.79
C GLY A 274 2.99 -20.91 -58.86
N LEU A 275 4.02 -20.10 -58.67
CA LEU A 275 4.44 -19.06 -59.60
C LEU A 275 5.03 -19.67 -60.89
N LEU A 276 5.89 -20.70 -60.77
CA LEU A 276 6.47 -21.41 -61.90
C LEU A 276 5.41 -22.06 -62.80
N HIS A 277 4.32 -22.53 -62.22
CA HIS A 277 3.21 -23.17 -62.97
C HIS A 277 2.13 -22.15 -63.41
N GLY A 278 2.35 -20.85 -63.17
CA GLY A 278 1.39 -19.82 -63.51
C GLY A 278 0.09 -19.81 -62.69
N ALA A 279 0.05 -20.60 -61.62
CA ALA A 279 -1.10 -20.73 -60.71
C ALA A 279 -1.22 -19.56 -59.70
N MET A 280 -0.15 -18.80 -59.53
CA MET A 280 -0.09 -17.66 -58.59
C MET A 280 0.59 -16.44 -59.22
N SER A 281 0.20 -15.24 -58.76
CA SER A 281 0.87 -13.99 -59.13
C SER A 281 1.98 -13.63 -58.16
N TYR A 282 2.90 -12.74 -58.56
CA TYR A 282 3.96 -12.19 -57.68
C TYR A 282 3.37 -11.46 -56.48
N GLY A 283 2.27 -10.72 -56.64
CA GLY A 283 1.56 -10.07 -55.55
C GLY A 283 0.95 -11.05 -54.57
N THR A 284 0.44 -12.20 -55.06
CA THR A 284 -0.07 -13.29 -54.20
C THR A 284 1.04 -13.90 -53.34
N LEU A 285 2.24 -14.17 -53.90
CA LEU A 285 3.41 -14.61 -53.15
C LEU A 285 3.69 -13.64 -52.00
N MET A 286 3.76 -12.32 -52.28
CA MET A 286 4.08 -11.34 -51.27
C MET A 286 2.99 -11.23 -50.17
N ALA A 287 1.72 -11.31 -50.53
CA ALA A 287 0.62 -11.31 -49.58
C ALA A 287 0.65 -12.52 -48.66
N VAL A 288 0.92 -13.73 -49.17
CA VAL A 288 1.04 -14.95 -48.36
C VAL A 288 2.17 -14.80 -47.35
N LEU A 289 3.35 -14.34 -47.77
CA LEU A 289 4.51 -14.17 -46.86
C LEU A 289 4.23 -13.17 -45.75
N GLN A 290 3.52 -12.06 -46.05
CA GLN A 290 3.11 -11.10 -45.05
C GLN A 290 2.07 -11.68 -44.08
N LEU A 291 1.08 -12.44 -44.57
CA LEU A 291 0.09 -13.10 -43.72
C LEU A 291 0.71 -14.13 -42.79
N VAL A 292 1.73 -14.88 -43.26
CA VAL A 292 2.52 -15.81 -42.43
C VAL A 292 3.14 -15.08 -41.25
N ALA A 293 3.77 -13.92 -41.47
CA ALA A 293 4.36 -13.11 -40.40
C ALA A 293 3.29 -12.61 -39.42
N ARG A 294 2.08 -12.29 -39.93
CA ARG A 294 0.94 -11.84 -39.07
C ARG A 294 0.35 -12.96 -38.21
N ILE A 295 0.46 -14.22 -38.63
CA ILE A 295 0.05 -15.39 -37.84
C ILE A 295 1.10 -15.69 -36.75
N GLN A 296 2.38 -15.49 -37.05
CA GLN A 296 3.48 -15.77 -36.12
C GLN A 296 3.50 -14.79 -34.92
N ALA A 297 3.28 -13.52 -35.15
CA ALA A 297 3.40 -12.47 -34.13
C ALA A 297 2.49 -12.69 -32.90
N PRO A 298 1.18 -13.01 -33.04
CA PRO A 298 0.30 -13.31 -31.90
C PRO A 298 0.77 -14.49 -31.04
N VAL A 299 1.26 -15.55 -31.67
CA VAL A 299 1.73 -16.75 -30.95
C VAL A 299 2.94 -16.42 -30.04
N SER A 300 3.84 -15.59 -30.54
CA SER A 300 5.00 -15.12 -29.76
C SER A 300 4.59 -14.22 -28.58
N SER A 301 3.57 -13.39 -28.76
CA SER A 301 3.10 -12.44 -27.74
C SER A 301 2.40 -13.12 -26.56
N LEU A 302 1.75 -14.28 -26.75
CA LEU A 302 1.09 -15.05 -25.69
C LEU A 302 2.02 -15.40 -24.53
N SER A 303 3.28 -15.68 -24.82
CA SER A 303 4.27 -16.05 -23.79
C SER A 303 4.56 -14.93 -22.80
N GLY A 304 4.48 -13.67 -23.23
CA GLY A 304 4.66 -12.49 -22.36
C GLY A 304 3.39 -12.09 -21.61
N MET A 305 2.21 -12.40 -22.16
CA MET A 305 0.93 -11.98 -21.59
C MET A 305 0.52 -12.79 -20.34
N LEU A 306 0.85 -14.08 -20.27
CA LEU A 306 0.52 -14.95 -19.15
C LEU A 306 1.16 -14.49 -17.82
N PRO A 307 2.48 -14.19 -17.76
CA PRO A 307 3.09 -13.63 -16.54
C PRO A 307 2.45 -12.33 -16.10
N GLN A 308 2.12 -11.44 -17.04
CA GLN A 308 1.45 -10.18 -16.74
C GLN A 308 0.06 -10.40 -16.14
N LEU A 309 -0.70 -11.38 -16.65
CA LEU A 309 -2.00 -11.74 -16.09
C LEU A 309 -1.88 -12.23 -14.64
N TYR A 310 -0.95 -13.16 -14.36
CA TYR A 310 -0.74 -13.65 -12.98
C TYR A 310 -0.25 -12.55 -12.04
N GLN A 311 0.61 -11.65 -12.50
CA GLN A 311 1.05 -10.52 -11.72
C GLN A 311 -0.12 -9.56 -11.40
N THR A 312 -0.98 -9.29 -12.38
CA THR A 312 -2.18 -8.46 -12.19
C THR A 312 -3.13 -9.10 -11.17
N LEU A 313 -3.36 -10.42 -11.25
CA LEU A 313 -4.21 -11.12 -10.28
C LEU A 313 -3.63 -11.08 -8.87
N ALA A 314 -2.34 -11.37 -8.71
CA ALA A 314 -1.69 -11.32 -7.39
C ALA A 314 -1.73 -9.92 -6.77
N SER A 315 -1.52 -8.86 -7.57
CA SER A 315 -1.66 -7.48 -7.10
C SER A 315 -3.13 -7.13 -6.77
N ALA A 316 -4.08 -7.65 -7.54
CA ALA A 316 -5.51 -7.45 -7.26
C ALA A 316 -5.95 -8.14 -5.96
N GLU A 317 -5.43 -9.34 -5.66
CA GLU A 317 -5.68 -10.04 -4.40
C GLU A 317 -5.22 -9.21 -3.20
N ARG A 318 -4.01 -8.64 -3.26
CA ARG A 318 -3.50 -7.77 -2.19
C ARG A 318 -4.31 -6.48 -2.01
N LEU A 319 -4.83 -5.91 -3.10
CA LEU A 319 -5.74 -4.76 -3.02
C LEU A 319 -7.10 -5.15 -2.44
N MET A 320 -7.60 -6.34 -2.78
CA MET A 320 -8.86 -6.87 -2.26
C MET A 320 -8.79 -7.09 -0.74
N GLU A 321 -7.66 -7.58 -0.21
CA GLU A 321 -7.44 -7.69 1.24
C GLU A 321 -7.67 -6.36 1.97
N VAL A 322 -7.20 -5.25 1.39
CA VAL A 322 -7.40 -3.91 1.96
C VAL A 322 -8.85 -3.43 1.76
N ALA A 323 -9.43 -3.70 0.59
CA ALA A 323 -10.80 -3.28 0.29
C ALA A 323 -11.87 -4.01 1.14
N GLU A 324 -11.58 -5.23 1.60
CA GLU A 324 -12.46 -6.08 2.39
C GLU A 324 -12.20 -5.98 3.91
N LEU A 325 -11.36 -5.05 4.35
CA LEU A 325 -11.17 -4.81 5.77
C LEU A 325 -12.52 -4.52 6.45
N PRO A 326 -12.78 -5.10 7.63
CA PRO A 326 -14.02 -4.83 8.35
C PRO A 326 -14.12 -3.33 8.66
N HIS A 327 -15.22 -2.74 8.24
CA HIS A 327 -15.51 -1.33 8.50
C HIS A 327 -15.82 -1.13 9.98
N SER A 328 -15.49 0.04 10.51
CA SER A 328 -16.00 0.47 11.81
C SER A 328 -17.53 0.54 11.76
N GLU A 329 -18.17 0.26 12.89
CA GLU A 329 -19.62 0.40 13.00
C GLU A 329 -20.02 1.83 12.63
N GLY A 330 -21.17 1.97 11.97
CA GLY A 330 -21.61 3.27 11.48
C GLY A 330 -21.71 4.29 12.64
N CYS A 331 -21.11 5.46 12.45
CA CYS A 331 -21.23 6.55 13.41
C CYS A 331 -22.69 6.98 13.57
N LEU A 332 -23.02 7.48 14.76
CA LEU A 332 -24.34 8.07 15.01
C LEU A 332 -24.63 9.17 13.97
N PRO A 333 -25.82 9.21 13.37
CA PRO A 333 -26.19 10.19 12.34
C PRO A 333 -26.53 11.56 12.95
N VAL A 334 -25.65 12.07 13.81
CA VAL A 334 -25.78 13.36 14.50
C VAL A 334 -24.48 14.15 14.34
N THR A 335 -24.54 15.48 14.45
CA THR A 335 -23.32 16.30 14.46
C THR A 335 -22.54 16.13 15.78
N ALA A 336 -21.23 16.41 15.75
CA ALA A 336 -20.39 16.39 16.95
C ALA A 336 -20.92 17.30 18.07
N GLU A 337 -21.47 18.47 17.73
CA GLU A 337 -22.06 19.38 18.69
C GLU A 337 -23.35 18.85 19.31
N GLU A 338 -24.21 18.23 18.50
CA GLU A 338 -25.45 17.62 18.99
C GLU A 338 -25.15 16.40 19.86
N PHE A 339 -24.21 15.56 19.46
CA PHE A 339 -23.71 14.45 20.26
C PHE A 339 -23.22 14.96 21.62
N TYR A 340 -22.33 15.95 21.62
CA TYR A 340 -21.77 16.49 22.85
C TYR A 340 -22.84 17.18 23.71
N ARG A 341 -23.83 17.85 23.13
CA ARG A 341 -24.94 18.42 23.87
C ARG A 341 -25.73 17.35 24.67
N ARG A 342 -25.91 16.17 24.05
CA ARG A 342 -26.59 15.00 24.67
C ARG A 342 -25.69 14.22 25.61
N LEU A 343 -24.38 14.36 25.52
CA LEU A 343 -23.41 13.63 26.32
C LEU A 343 -23.60 13.97 27.80
N SER A 344 -23.72 12.95 28.67
CA SER A 344 -23.66 13.05 30.13
C SER A 344 -22.22 12.85 30.63
N GLY A 345 -21.51 11.92 30.07
CA GLY A 345 -20.14 11.58 30.43
C GLY A 345 -19.65 10.31 29.77
N VAL A 346 -18.46 9.89 30.14
CA VAL A 346 -17.84 8.64 29.71
C VAL A 346 -17.81 7.68 30.88
N ARG A 347 -18.39 6.50 30.72
CA ARG A 347 -18.37 5.45 31.75
C ARG A 347 -17.51 4.28 31.32
N MET A 348 -16.68 3.84 32.21
CA MET A 348 -15.87 2.63 32.14
C MET A 348 -16.28 1.72 33.30
N ARG A 349 -17.03 0.65 33.01
CA ARG A 349 -17.50 -0.30 34.02
C ARG A 349 -17.13 -1.71 33.62
N ASP A 350 -16.54 -2.45 34.55
CA ASP A 350 -16.08 -3.82 34.31
C ASP A 350 -15.23 -3.95 33.03
N LEU A 351 -14.45 -2.87 32.77
CA LEU A 351 -13.61 -2.79 31.58
C LEU A 351 -12.51 -3.85 31.67
N ALA A 352 -12.39 -4.67 30.63
CA ALA A 352 -11.27 -5.58 30.43
C ALA A 352 -10.87 -5.55 28.98
N PHE A 353 -9.69 -4.99 28.70
CA PHE A 353 -9.14 -4.90 27.35
C PHE A 353 -7.74 -5.49 27.31
N SER A 354 -7.46 -6.32 26.32
CA SER A 354 -6.10 -6.77 26.01
C SER A 354 -5.91 -6.77 24.50
N TYR A 355 -4.69 -6.45 24.05
CA TYR A 355 -4.33 -6.57 22.65
C TYR A 355 -4.28 -8.04 22.25
N SER A 356 -4.95 -8.45 21.17
CA SER A 356 -4.97 -9.84 20.70
C SER A 356 -3.94 -10.09 19.60
N GLY A 357 -3.09 -11.10 19.77
CA GLY A 357 -2.18 -11.58 18.73
C GLY A 357 -1.21 -10.52 18.18
N ALA A 358 -1.20 -10.30 16.87
CA ALA A 358 -0.30 -9.34 16.21
C ALA A 358 -0.52 -7.88 16.63
N GLU A 359 -1.71 -7.53 17.13
CA GLU A 359 -1.98 -6.20 17.71
C GLU A 359 -1.17 -5.98 18.99
N GLY A 360 -1.00 -7.04 19.79
CA GLY A 360 -0.18 -7.01 21.00
C GLY A 360 1.30 -6.86 20.71
N GLU A 361 1.82 -7.57 19.72
CA GLU A 361 3.23 -7.45 19.29
C GLU A 361 3.56 -6.04 18.76
N TYR A 362 2.65 -5.44 17.97
CA TYR A 362 2.84 -4.07 17.48
C TYR A 362 2.77 -3.05 18.61
N ALA A 363 1.79 -3.15 19.51
CA ALA A 363 1.66 -2.25 20.65
C ALA A 363 2.86 -2.36 21.60
N ALA A 364 3.37 -3.56 21.82
CA ALA A 364 4.59 -3.81 22.62
C ALA A 364 5.84 -3.25 21.93
N SER A 365 5.94 -3.30 20.61
CA SER A 365 7.08 -2.73 19.87
C SER A 365 7.09 -1.19 19.92
N VAL A 366 5.92 -0.56 19.75
CA VAL A 366 5.77 0.90 19.88
C VAL A 366 6.05 1.35 21.31
N GLY A 367 5.51 0.65 22.32
CA GLY A 367 5.76 0.96 23.73
C GLY A 367 7.23 0.79 24.14
N ARG A 368 7.99 -0.13 23.52
CA ARG A 368 9.45 -0.25 23.71
C ARG A 368 10.21 0.93 23.10
N LEU A 369 9.86 1.34 21.89
CA LEU A 369 10.49 2.51 21.26
C LEU A 369 10.21 3.79 22.05
N GLU A 370 9.00 3.93 22.62
CA GLU A 370 8.64 5.03 23.51
C GLU A 370 9.45 5.00 24.84
N ALA A 371 9.65 3.82 25.41
CA ALA A 371 10.44 3.63 26.66
C ALA A 371 11.94 3.85 26.45
N GLU A 372 12.50 3.39 25.32
CA GLU A 372 13.92 3.59 24.97
C GLU A 372 14.21 5.06 24.62
N GLY A 373 13.26 5.78 23.99
CA GLY A 373 13.37 7.21 23.73
C GLY A 373 13.46 8.05 25.02
N VAL A 374 12.72 7.67 26.05
CA VAL A 374 12.78 8.33 27.38
C VAL A 374 14.04 7.97 28.16
N GLY A 375 14.54 6.73 28.02
CA GLY A 375 15.78 6.28 28.64
C GLY A 375 17.02 7.00 28.10
N ALA A 376 17.09 7.23 26.80
CA ALA A 376 18.21 7.93 26.14
C ALA A 376 18.34 9.40 26.59
N CYS A 377 17.21 10.09 26.79
CA CYS A 377 17.24 11.46 27.34
C CYS A 377 17.66 11.54 28.81
N ALA A 378 17.34 10.52 29.61
CA ALA A 378 17.69 10.49 31.04
C ALA A 378 19.16 10.14 31.30
N GLU A 379 19.80 9.38 30.41
CA GLU A 379 21.24 9.07 30.49
C GLU A 379 22.12 10.25 29.99
N GLU A 380 21.66 11.04 29.02
CA GLU A 380 22.38 12.23 28.56
C GLU A 380 22.40 13.35 29.61
N GLU A 381 21.38 13.46 30.44
CA GLU A 381 21.33 14.42 31.55
C GLU A 381 22.23 14.02 32.72
N LYS A 382 22.41 12.72 32.99
CA LYS A 382 23.37 12.21 33.98
C LYS A 382 24.83 12.31 33.54
N ALA A 383 25.12 12.25 32.24
CA ALA A 383 26.46 12.38 31.70
C ALA A 383 26.98 13.84 31.69
N LYS A 384 26.11 14.84 31.71
CA LYS A 384 26.48 16.27 31.75
C LYS A 384 26.78 16.80 33.15
N GLY A 385 26.58 16.00 34.20
CA GLY A 385 26.80 16.40 35.61
C GLY A 385 28.14 16.06 36.24
N ALA A 386 29.06 15.40 35.52
CA ALA A 386 30.34 14.96 36.06
C ALA A 386 31.53 15.50 35.27
N SER A 387 31.78 16.79 35.35
CA SER A 387 33.04 17.37 34.91
C SER A 387 33.72 18.08 36.07
N THR A 388 34.77 17.44 36.61
CA THR A 388 35.75 18.08 37.50
C THR A 388 37.03 18.36 36.69
N PRO A 389 37.71 19.47 36.95
CA PRO A 389 38.79 19.96 36.11
C PRO A 389 40.17 19.50 36.61
N ILE A 390 41.07 19.15 35.71
CA ILE A 390 42.53 19.14 35.94
C ILE A 390 43.21 19.64 34.69
N GLY A 391 43.83 20.58 34.70
CA GLY A 391 44.92 21.44 34.68
C GLY A 391 46.20 20.94 34.04
N GLY A 392 46.77 21.74 33.13
CA GLY A 392 48.20 22.07 33.14
C GLY A 392 49.10 21.41 32.09
N ALA A 393 49.32 22.16 30.98
CA ALA A 393 50.63 22.49 30.39
C ALA A 393 51.58 21.37 29.86
N ARG A 394 51.91 21.37 28.61
CA ARG A 394 53.14 22.00 28.07
C ARG A 394 53.31 21.69 26.59
N GLU A 395 53.72 22.73 25.87
CA GLU A 395 54.27 22.78 24.53
C GLU A 395 55.58 21.94 24.42
N GLU A 396 55.83 21.39 23.22
CA GLU A 396 57.10 21.59 22.52
C GLU A 396 57.08 21.04 21.09
N ASP A 397 57.56 21.89 20.23
CA ASP A 397 57.94 21.90 18.84
C ASP A 397 58.62 20.64 18.25
N GLY A 398 58.53 20.53 16.94
CA GLY A 398 59.52 19.80 16.18
C GLY A 398 59.13 19.35 14.76
N ALA A 399 59.50 20.15 13.82
CA ALA A 399 59.37 20.05 12.37
C ALA A 399 60.03 18.80 11.71
N ALA A 400 59.60 18.62 10.47
CA ALA A 400 60.31 18.21 9.27
C ALA A 400 59.90 16.87 8.62
N SER A 401 59.35 16.98 7.43
CA SER A 401 59.49 16.05 6.30
C SER A 401 60.93 16.11 5.73
N PRO A 402 61.41 15.29 4.75
CA PRO A 402 60.71 14.52 3.74
C PRO A 402 61.38 13.17 3.34
N ASP A 403 60.83 12.60 2.24
CA ASP A 403 61.41 11.68 1.25
C ASP A 403 61.11 10.16 1.42
N GLY A 404 60.42 9.65 0.35
CA GLY A 404 60.30 8.25 0.01
C GLY A 404 61.55 7.74 -0.77
N PRO A 405 61.53 6.66 -1.57
CA PRO A 405 60.59 5.52 -1.69
C PRO A 405 61.35 4.17 -1.48
N ASP A 406 60.72 3.05 -1.53
CA ASP A 406 61.06 1.86 -2.29
C ASP A 406 60.60 0.52 -1.69
N THR A 407 59.99 -0.25 -2.59
CA THR A 407 60.08 -1.69 -2.86
C THR A 407 59.69 -2.75 -1.81
N VAL A 408 58.59 -3.44 -2.17
CA VAL A 408 58.45 -4.89 -2.40
C VAL A 408 59.11 -5.84 -1.39
N GLU A 409 58.31 -6.64 -0.71
CA GLU A 409 58.49 -8.11 -0.72
C GLU A 409 57.29 -8.85 -0.14
N SER A 410 56.89 -9.82 -0.92
CA SER A 410 55.86 -10.84 -0.69
C SER A 410 56.38 -11.93 0.26
N ALA A 411 55.50 -12.46 1.13
CA ALA A 411 55.50 -13.87 1.53
C ALA A 411 54.49 -14.15 2.69
N PRO A 412 54.13 -15.38 3.04
CA PRO A 412 53.03 -16.09 2.38
C PRO A 412 51.93 -16.53 3.40
N ASN A 413 50.80 -16.95 2.82
CA ASN A 413 49.70 -17.72 3.40
C ASN A 413 50.07 -18.69 4.52
N ARG A 414 49.35 -18.58 5.64
CA ARG A 414 49.10 -19.74 6.50
C ARG A 414 47.60 -20.10 6.44
N CYS A 415 47.34 -21.23 5.84
CA CYS A 415 46.09 -21.95 5.88
C CYS A 415 45.66 -22.22 7.34
N VAL A 416 44.42 -21.88 7.64
CA VAL A 416 43.71 -22.47 8.77
C VAL A 416 42.80 -23.55 8.18
N GLU A 417 43.07 -24.78 8.57
CA GLU A 417 42.34 -25.98 8.21
C GLU A 417 40.88 -25.88 8.66
N VAL A 418 39.99 -26.08 7.69
CA VAL A 418 38.57 -26.28 7.93
C VAL A 418 38.38 -27.73 8.33
N ILE A 419 37.90 -27.97 9.51
CA ILE A 419 37.45 -29.29 9.98
C ILE A 419 36.11 -29.57 9.32
N ASP A 420 36.13 -30.48 8.36
CA ASP A 420 34.95 -31.16 7.84
C ASP A 420 34.32 -32.05 8.90
N SER A 421 33.05 -31.86 9.17
CA SER A 421 32.22 -32.86 9.83
C SER A 421 31.01 -33.17 8.94
N PRO A 422 30.82 -34.45 8.58
CA PRO A 422 29.73 -34.84 7.71
C PRO A 422 28.42 -35.02 8.51
N TYR A 423 27.38 -34.33 8.13
CA TYR A 423 26.02 -34.71 8.53
C TYR A 423 25.33 -35.42 7.38
N ASP A 424 25.08 -36.67 7.64
CA ASP A 424 24.41 -37.68 6.84
C ASP A 424 22.94 -37.31 6.60
N ALA A 425 22.52 -37.49 5.37
CA ALA A 425 21.15 -37.32 4.94
C ALA A 425 20.31 -38.54 5.30
N GLY A 426 19.41 -38.39 6.26
CA GLY A 426 18.35 -39.34 6.54
C GLY A 426 17.02 -38.81 6.05
N GLU A 427 16.50 -39.40 4.99
CA GLU A 427 15.11 -39.23 4.54
C GLU A 427 14.15 -39.75 5.61
N THR A 428 13.19 -38.93 6.04
CA THR A 428 11.91 -39.43 6.54
C THR A 428 10.79 -38.51 6.07
N GLU A 429 9.91 -39.11 5.28
CA GLU A 429 8.58 -38.59 4.94
C GLU A 429 7.72 -38.46 6.20
N GLY A 430 6.89 -37.44 6.21
CA GLY A 430 5.62 -37.51 6.89
C GLY A 430 5.27 -36.35 7.84
N SER A 431 4.16 -35.77 7.50
CA SER A 431 3.22 -35.08 8.41
C SER A 431 3.26 -33.56 8.50
N ALA A 432 2.22 -33.04 7.95
CA ALA A 432 1.43 -31.83 8.19
C ALA A 432 1.83 -30.90 9.35
N ALA A 433 1.92 -29.65 8.92
CA ALA A 433 1.42 -28.44 9.57
C ALA A 433 1.35 -28.43 11.10
N SER A 434 2.31 -27.76 11.70
CA SER A 434 2.03 -26.98 12.92
C SER A 434 2.84 -25.70 12.80
N ALA A 435 2.14 -24.59 12.92
CA ALA A 435 2.73 -23.27 13.07
C ALA A 435 3.73 -23.33 14.23
N GLY A 436 5.00 -23.18 13.91
CA GLY A 436 6.06 -23.06 14.92
C GLY A 436 5.85 -21.76 15.68
N GLY A 437 5.24 -21.85 16.85
CA GLY A 437 5.25 -20.78 17.82
C GLY A 437 6.70 -20.51 18.20
N MET A 438 7.18 -19.34 17.85
CA MET A 438 8.42 -18.79 18.35
C MET A 438 8.22 -18.55 19.84
N VAL A 439 8.86 -19.34 20.67
CA VAL A 439 8.89 -19.16 22.12
C VAL A 439 9.63 -17.86 22.40
N THR A 440 8.92 -16.83 22.78
CA THR A 440 9.50 -15.59 23.28
C THR A 440 10.14 -15.86 24.63
N PRO A 441 11.39 -15.45 24.86
CA PRO A 441 11.99 -15.48 26.18
C PRO A 441 11.60 -14.21 26.93
N SER A 442 10.52 -14.23 27.60
CA SER A 442 10.11 -13.44 28.76
C SER A 442 8.59 -13.45 28.81
N GLY A 443 8.05 -14.02 29.86
CA GLY A 443 6.62 -14.01 30.14
C GLY A 443 6.15 -12.61 30.58
N GLU A 444 6.17 -11.64 29.67
CA GLU A 444 5.44 -10.40 29.82
C GLU A 444 4.02 -10.65 29.29
N GLU A 445 3.08 -10.66 30.19
CA GLU A 445 1.67 -10.70 29.87
C GLU A 445 1.32 -9.53 28.94
N PRO A 446 0.43 -9.73 27.95
CA PRO A 446 0.02 -8.66 27.05
C PRO A 446 -0.55 -7.50 27.88
N VAL A 447 -0.13 -6.27 27.58
CA VAL A 447 -0.60 -5.05 28.25
C VAL A 447 -2.12 -5.07 28.24
N SER A 448 -2.73 -5.28 29.39
CA SER A 448 -4.17 -5.27 29.60
C SER A 448 -4.57 -4.00 30.33
N LEU A 449 -5.72 -3.44 30.00
CA LEU A 449 -6.31 -2.32 30.75
C LEU A 449 -7.61 -2.81 31.40
N THR A 450 -7.69 -2.68 32.72
CA THR A 450 -8.86 -3.09 33.50
C THR A 450 -9.37 -1.94 34.35
N CYS A 451 -10.70 -1.85 34.55
CA CYS A 451 -11.33 -0.85 35.38
C CYS A 451 -12.61 -1.39 36.00
N ALA A 452 -12.83 -1.22 37.28
CA ALA A 452 -14.04 -1.67 37.97
C ALA A 452 -15.25 -0.75 37.63
N ASP A 453 -15.20 0.51 37.99
CA ASP A 453 -16.23 1.52 37.65
C ASP A 453 -15.61 2.93 37.78
N VAL A 454 -15.55 3.66 36.67
CA VAL A 454 -15.12 5.06 36.62
C VAL A 454 -16.10 5.82 35.72
N PHE A 455 -16.57 6.97 36.20
CA PHE A 455 -17.43 7.87 35.44
C PHE A 455 -16.78 9.24 35.31
N VAL A 456 -16.52 9.68 34.09
CA VAL A 456 -15.98 10.97 33.76
C VAL A 456 -17.11 11.90 33.31
N PRO A 457 -17.51 12.91 34.10
CA PRO A 457 -18.57 13.84 33.72
C PRO A 457 -18.18 14.69 32.51
N LYS A 458 -19.15 15.08 31.71
CA LYS A 458 -19.00 16.09 30.68
C LYS A 458 -18.43 17.37 31.22
N GLY A 459 -17.51 17.99 30.49
CA GLY A 459 -16.90 19.29 30.91
C GLY A 459 -15.75 19.14 31.90
N SER A 460 -15.34 17.89 32.23
CA SER A 460 -14.22 17.67 33.15
C SER A 460 -12.87 17.93 32.48
N PHE A 461 -11.92 18.44 33.24
CA PHE A 461 -10.49 18.43 32.93
C PHE A 461 -9.86 17.23 33.65
N VAL A 462 -9.57 16.18 32.91
CA VAL A 462 -9.12 14.88 33.43
C VAL A 462 -7.62 14.73 33.22
N VAL A 463 -6.89 14.52 34.30
CA VAL A 463 -5.47 14.22 34.24
C VAL A 463 -5.27 12.72 34.43
N VAL A 464 -4.63 12.06 33.45
CA VAL A 464 -4.29 10.63 33.47
C VAL A 464 -2.84 10.48 33.86
N GLU A 465 -2.60 9.86 35.00
CA GLU A 465 -1.28 9.66 35.59
C GLU A 465 -0.88 8.18 35.61
N GLY A 466 0.40 7.92 35.65
CA GLY A 466 0.97 6.56 35.76
C GLY A 466 2.34 6.47 35.14
N PRO A 467 3.12 5.42 35.44
CA PRO A 467 4.44 5.21 34.84
C PRO A 467 4.36 5.03 33.32
N SER A 468 5.50 5.15 32.62
CA SER A 468 5.56 4.84 31.20
C SER A 468 5.22 3.36 30.97
N GLY A 469 4.44 3.05 29.95
CA GLY A 469 3.98 1.69 29.67
C GLY A 469 2.80 1.20 30.50
N SER A 470 2.24 1.98 31.43
CA SER A 470 1.13 1.56 32.31
C SER A 470 -0.22 1.37 31.62
N GLY A 471 -0.38 1.85 30.36
CA GLY A 471 -1.62 1.74 29.61
C GLY A 471 -2.34 3.07 29.33
N LYS A 472 -1.73 4.25 29.63
CA LYS A 472 -2.33 5.58 29.36
C LYS A 472 -2.73 5.78 27.90
N SER A 473 -1.82 5.51 26.97
CA SER A 473 -2.09 5.63 25.53
C SER A 473 -3.10 4.57 25.05
N THR A 474 -3.19 3.41 25.73
CA THR A 474 -4.26 2.42 25.49
C THR A 474 -5.62 3.00 25.87
N LEU A 475 -5.74 3.65 27.02
CA LEU A 475 -6.96 4.33 27.42
C LEU A 475 -7.38 5.39 26.38
N PHE A 476 -6.45 6.16 25.85
CA PHE A 476 -6.74 7.17 24.83
C PHE A 476 -7.18 6.55 23.51
N LYS A 477 -6.58 5.43 23.10
CA LYS A 477 -7.02 4.68 21.92
C LYS A 477 -8.43 4.12 22.07
N LEU A 478 -8.82 3.70 23.28
CA LEU A 478 -10.20 3.29 23.59
C LEU A 478 -11.16 4.49 23.59
N LEU A 479 -10.77 5.62 24.18
CA LEU A 479 -11.54 6.87 24.11
C LEU A 479 -11.84 7.28 22.66
N LEU A 480 -10.86 7.18 21.78
CA LEU A 480 -10.98 7.55 20.37
C LEU A 480 -11.76 6.54 19.52
N GLY A 481 -12.17 5.39 20.10
CA GLY A 481 -12.81 4.31 19.34
C GLY A 481 -11.88 3.60 18.35
N ALA A 482 -10.56 3.69 18.54
CA ALA A 482 -9.58 2.97 17.73
C ALA A 482 -9.67 1.45 17.97
N TYR A 483 -10.06 1.07 19.17
CA TYR A 483 -10.38 -0.29 19.57
C TYR A 483 -11.72 -0.33 20.28
N ASP A 484 -12.45 -1.41 20.15
CA ASP A 484 -13.67 -1.68 20.89
C ASP A 484 -13.32 -2.44 22.18
N ALA A 485 -13.94 -2.07 23.30
CA ALA A 485 -13.80 -2.75 24.57
C ALA A 485 -15.15 -2.86 25.27
N ASP A 486 -15.43 -4.03 25.80
CA ASP A 486 -16.61 -4.24 26.62
C ASP A 486 -16.49 -3.38 27.91
N GLY A 487 -17.59 -2.75 28.29
CA GLY A 487 -17.62 -1.89 29.47
C GLY A 487 -17.18 -0.43 29.24
N PHE A 488 -16.78 -0.02 28.02
CA PHE A 488 -16.45 1.34 27.65
C PHE A 488 -17.56 2.00 26.84
N VAL A 489 -18.28 2.97 27.40
CA VAL A 489 -19.42 3.60 26.75
C VAL A 489 -19.50 5.12 27.00
N TYR A 490 -20.05 5.83 26.03
CA TYR A 490 -20.47 7.21 26.14
C TYR A 490 -21.94 7.25 26.58
N GLU A 491 -22.22 7.74 27.80
CA GLU A 491 -23.57 7.88 28.33
C GLU A 491 -24.23 9.16 27.80
N LEU A 492 -25.43 9.01 27.24
CA LEU A 492 -26.19 10.11 26.68
C LEU A 492 -27.35 10.47 27.63
N ALA A 493 -27.62 11.75 27.84
CA ALA A 493 -28.74 12.20 28.62
C ALA A 493 -30.07 11.77 27.95
N VAL A 494 -31.00 11.26 28.75
CA VAL A 494 -32.36 10.95 28.32
C VAL A 494 -33.10 12.28 28.09
N GLY A 495 -32.90 12.87 26.91
CA GLY A 495 -33.69 14.04 26.47
C GLY A 495 -35.03 13.56 25.94
N ALA A 496 -36.10 14.30 26.19
CA ALA A 496 -37.43 14.07 25.63
C ALA A 496 -37.31 13.76 24.14
N ALA A 497 -37.82 12.57 23.75
CA ALA A 497 -37.85 12.11 22.38
C ALA A 497 -38.51 13.18 21.50
N THR A 498 -37.71 13.91 20.74
CA THR A 498 -38.25 14.59 19.57
C THR A 498 -38.62 13.48 18.57
N SER A 499 -39.92 13.22 18.48
CA SER A 499 -40.56 12.56 17.34
C SER A 499 -40.06 13.27 16.06
N ALA A 500 -39.07 12.73 15.44
CA ALA A 500 -38.63 13.18 14.13
C ALA A 500 -38.28 11.98 13.26
N ALA A 501 -39.07 11.86 12.22
CA ALA A 501 -38.90 11.04 11.04
C ALA A 501 -39.32 9.54 11.17
N ALA A 502 -40.61 9.31 11.31
CA ALA A 502 -41.21 8.25 10.52
C ALA A 502 -41.07 8.63 9.03
N ALA A 503 -40.31 7.88 8.28
CA ALA A 503 -40.31 7.96 6.84
C ALA A 503 -41.72 7.62 6.33
N PRO A 504 -42.32 8.40 5.39
CA PRO A 504 -43.54 8.00 4.75
C PRO A 504 -43.17 7.01 3.64
N ASP A 505 -43.42 5.70 3.88
CA ASP A 505 -43.70 4.68 2.89
C ASP A 505 -43.37 3.27 3.46
N ALA A 506 -44.30 2.76 4.25
CA ALA A 506 -44.45 1.31 4.44
C ALA A 506 -45.92 0.98 4.38
N PRO A 507 -46.35 -0.06 3.63
CA PRO A 507 -47.77 -0.36 3.41
C PRO A 507 -48.44 -0.88 4.69
N ALA A 508 -49.61 -0.36 4.95
CA ALA A 508 -50.54 -0.77 6.00
C ALA A 508 -50.95 -2.23 5.83
N GLY A 509 -50.76 -3.04 6.86
CA GLY A 509 -51.37 -4.36 6.91
C GLY A 509 -50.66 -5.35 7.85
N ALA A 510 -50.73 -5.16 9.17
CA ALA A 510 -50.66 -6.27 10.13
C ALA A 510 -51.42 -5.90 11.41
N VAL A 511 -52.49 -6.64 11.64
CA VAL A 511 -53.42 -6.54 12.75
C VAL A 511 -52.73 -6.95 14.04
N ALA A 512 -52.74 -6.05 15.03
CA ALA A 512 -52.33 -6.33 16.39
C ALA A 512 -53.32 -7.23 17.10
N THR A 513 -52.90 -8.40 17.52
CA THR A 513 -53.62 -9.21 18.52
C THR A 513 -52.97 -8.98 19.88
N GLY A 514 -53.74 -8.40 20.80
CA GLY A 514 -53.36 -8.14 22.16
C GLY A 514 -53.11 -9.40 22.99
N ALA A 515 -52.05 -9.37 23.79
CA ALA A 515 -51.87 -10.21 24.96
C ALA A 515 -51.47 -9.32 26.14
N PRO A 516 -51.92 -9.60 27.37
CA PRO A 516 -51.75 -8.71 28.51
C PRO A 516 -50.32 -8.77 29.07
N LEU A 517 -49.79 -7.60 29.40
CA LEU A 517 -48.54 -7.41 30.13
C LEU A 517 -48.72 -7.86 31.58
N THR A 518 -48.10 -8.96 31.97
CA THR A 518 -47.88 -9.31 33.37
C THR A 518 -46.40 -9.34 33.65
N ASP A 519 -46.04 -8.52 34.66
CA ASP A 519 -44.85 -8.61 35.52
C ASP A 519 -43.49 -8.93 34.88
N ALA A 520 -42.81 -7.89 34.39
CA ALA A 520 -41.34 -7.86 34.30
C ALA A 520 -40.78 -7.05 35.51
N PRO A 521 -39.74 -7.57 36.21
CA PRO A 521 -39.10 -6.83 37.31
C PRO A 521 -38.53 -5.52 36.78
N ALA A 522 -38.59 -4.48 37.61
CA ALA A 522 -38.03 -3.15 37.35
C ALA A 522 -36.51 -3.24 37.13
N SER A 523 -36.12 -3.70 35.95
CA SER A 523 -34.73 -3.58 35.48
C SER A 523 -34.53 -2.20 34.94
N ALA A 524 -33.78 -1.41 35.70
CA ALA A 524 -32.96 -0.26 35.36
C ALA A 524 -33.33 0.39 34.02
N PHE A 525 -33.80 1.63 34.05
CA PHE A 525 -33.81 2.52 32.89
C PHE A 525 -32.36 2.55 32.32
N ALA A 526 -32.15 1.79 31.25
CA ALA A 526 -30.87 1.80 30.56
C ALA A 526 -30.65 3.22 30.01
N VAL A 527 -29.71 3.96 30.57
CA VAL A 527 -29.28 5.24 30.02
C VAL A 527 -28.84 4.96 28.58
N PRO A 528 -29.37 5.67 27.56
CA PRO A 528 -28.92 5.46 26.19
C PRO A 528 -27.41 5.69 26.13
N ALA A 529 -26.69 4.71 25.66
CA ALA A 529 -25.23 4.71 25.59
C ALA A 529 -24.80 4.30 24.19
N CYS A 530 -23.63 4.79 23.75
CA CYS A 530 -23.03 4.36 22.50
C CYS A 530 -21.58 3.91 22.73
N ALA A 531 -21.12 2.98 21.90
CA ALA A 531 -19.71 2.58 21.88
C ALA A 531 -18.82 3.72 21.35
N ALA A 532 -17.55 3.71 21.70
CA ALA A 532 -16.59 4.71 21.25
C ALA A 532 -16.46 4.76 19.72
N SER A 533 -16.55 3.61 19.04
CA SER A 533 -16.54 3.50 17.58
C SER A 533 -17.74 4.14 16.88
N GLN A 534 -18.83 4.41 17.60
CA GLN A 534 -20.05 5.03 17.08
C GLN A 534 -20.11 6.54 17.26
N VAL A 535 -19.12 7.16 17.93
CA VAL A 535 -19.06 8.59 18.14
C VAL A 535 -18.89 9.32 16.79
N PRO A 536 -19.65 10.40 16.53
CA PRO A 536 -19.61 11.07 15.25
C PRO A 536 -18.25 11.72 14.95
N PRO A 537 -17.83 11.80 13.67
CA PRO A 537 -16.61 12.49 13.26
C PRO A 537 -16.59 13.94 13.75
N GLY A 538 -15.39 14.43 14.13
CA GLY A 538 -15.22 15.80 14.64
C GLY A 538 -15.56 15.98 16.12
N ALA A 539 -16.01 14.93 16.82
CA ALA A 539 -16.22 14.99 18.27
C ALA A 539 -14.90 15.04 19.06
N PHE A 540 -13.82 14.54 18.48
CA PHE A 540 -12.50 14.48 19.13
C PHE A 540 -11.47 15.36 18.42
N ALA A 541 -10.62 16.01 19.24
CA ALA A 541 -9.31 16.50 18.82
C ALA A 541 -8.24 15.71 19.58
N TYR A 542 -7.40 14.98 18.85
CA TYR A 542 -6.32 14.18 19.41
C TYR A 542 -4.97 14.77 19.05
N VAL A 543 -4.13 14.96 20.05
CA VAL A 543 -2.72 15.30 19.89
C VAL A 543 -1.89 14.14 20.40
N PRO A 544 -1.27 13.37 19.51
CA PRO A 544 -0.40 12.25 19.89
C PRO A 544 0.94 12.73 20.45
N GLN A 545 1.64 11.84 21.11
CA GLN A 545 2.97 12.08 21.67
C GLN A 545 3.99 12.52 20.61
N ASP A 546 3.93 11.95 19.40
CA ASP A 546 4.88 12.23 18.29
C ASP A 546 4.66 13.59 17.59
N ASN A 547 3.64 14.35 17.97
CA ASN A 547 3.37 15.71 17.46
C ASN A 547 3.48 15.87 15.93
N PHE A 548 2.83 15.00 15.19
CA PHE A 548 2.91 14.97 13.73
C PHE A 548 2.28 16.21 13.08
N LEU A 549 3.05 16.85 12.18
CA LEU A 549 2.58 17.91 11.27
C LEU A 549 2.83 17.49 9.81
N PHE A 550 1.92 17.88 8.92
CA PHE A 550 2.07 17.64 7.49
C PHE A 550 3.04 18.64 6.87
N ALA A 551 3.71 18.25 5.80
CA ALA A 551 4.41 19.20 4.95
C ALA A 551 3.40 20.19 4.35
N GLY A 552 3.62 21.48 4.56
CA GLY A 552 2.70 22.55 4.17
C GLY A 552 2.91 23.81 5.01
N SER A 553 2.05 24.82 4.88
CA SER A 553 2.12 26.01 5.69
C SER A 553 1.65 25.78 7.13
N ILE A 554 2.06 26.66 8.05
CA ILE A 554 1.55 26.66 9.43
C ILE A 554 0.02 26.81 9.42
N ARG A 555 -0.51 27.69 8.57
CA ARG A 555 -1.96 27.88 8.36
C ARG A 555 -2.67 26.57 8.03
N GLU A 556 -2.20 25.86 7.01
CA GLU A 556 -2.78 24.57 6.59
C GLU A 556 -2.73 23.52 7.70
N ASN A 557 -1.66 23.50 8.47
CA ASN A 557 -1.53 22.57 9.58
C ASN A 557 -2.47 22.89 10.75
N VAL A 558 -2.61 24.14 11.13
CA VAL A 558 -3.50 24.55 12.24
C VAL A 558 -4.96 24.42 11.82
N ALA A 559 -5.31 24.81 10.59
CA ALA A 559 -6.67 24.73 10.04
C ALA A 559 -7.02 23.33 9.49
N PHE A 560 -6.18 22.31 9.69
CA PHE A 560 -6.32 20.99 9.07
C PHE A 560 -7.71 20.36 9.22
N ALA A 561 -8.32 20.44 10.40
CA ALA A 561 -9.65 19.90 10.69
C ALA A 561 -10.78 20.94 10.54
N ALA A 562 -10.45 22.20 10.21
CA ALA A 562 -11.37 23.31 10.06
C ALA A 562 -10.99 24.13 8.82
N SER A 563 -11.19 23.52 7.64
CA SER A 563 -10.78 24.11 6.35
C SER A 563 -11.36 25.51 6.08
N ASP A 564 -12.47 25.85 6.73
CA ASP A 564 -13.16 27.14 6.61
C ASP A 564 -12.77 28.13 7.72
N ALA A 565 -11.74 27.78 8.54
CA ALA A 565 -11.30 28.66 9.62
C ALA A 565 -10.70 29.95 9.05
N THR A 566 -11.15 31.08 9.62
CA THR A 566 -10.59 32.40 9.28
C THR A 566 -9.21 32.58 9.91
N ASP A 567 -8.42 33.51 9.36
CA ASP A 567 -7.10 33.83 9.91
C ASP A 567 -7.15 34.24 11.40
N ASP A 568 -8.21 34.94 11.81
CA ASP A 568 -8.43 35.30 13.20
C ASP A 568 -8.69 34.09 14.10
N GLN A 569 -9.35 33.04 13.58
CA GLN A 569 -9.58 31.79 14.32
C GLN A 569 -8.27 31.00 14.43
N VAL A 570 -7.49 30.92 13.38
CA VAL A 570 -6.17 30.27 13.37
C VAL A 570 -5.23 31.00 14.34
N LYS A 571 -5.21 32.34 14.30
CA LYS A 571 -4.41 33.15 15.21
C LYS A 571 -4.81 32.92 16.68
N ARG A 572 -6.11 32.97 17.01
CA ARG A 572 -6.58 32.68 18.37
C ARG A 572 -6.18 31.28 18.85
N ALA A 573 -6.28 30.29 17.98
CA ALA A 573 -5.84 28.93 18.32
C ALA A 573 -4.34 28.89 18.62
N CYS A 574 -3.51 29.61 17.84
CA CYS A 574 -2.09 29.77 18.11
C CYS A 574 -1.82 30.54 19.42
N GLU A 575 -2.62 31.55 19.74
CA GLU A 575 -2.51 32.29 21.01
C GLU A 575 -2.83 31.41 22.23
N VAL A 576 -3.89 30.58 22.15
CA VAL A 576 -4.24 29.62 23.21
C VAL A 576 -3.09 28.63 23.44
N ALA A 577 -2.49 28.13 22.38
CA ALA A 577 -1.36 27.20 22.43
C ALA A 577 0.00 27.90 22.68
N ARG A 578 0.06 29.20 22.85
CA ARG A 578 1.31 29.99 22.97
C ARG A 578 2.23 29.80 21.75
N ALA A 579 1.66 29.47 20.62
CA ALA A 579 2.38 29.33 19.37
C ALA A 579 2.54 30.64 18.62
N TRP A 580 1.61 31.60 18.86
CA TRP A 580 1.64 32.90 18.18
C TRP A 580 2.93 33.67 18.42
N ASP A 581 3.49 33.57 19.62
CA ASP A 581 4.71 34.27 20.03
C ASP A 581 5.88 34.04 19.04
N PHE A 582 6.08 32.82 18.59
CA PHE A 582 7.13 32.52 17.60
C PHE A 582 6.65 32.60 16.15
N VAL A 583 5.35 32.36 15.87
CA VAL A 583 4.79 32.44 14.51
C VAL A 583 4.85 33.86 13.98
N GLU A 584 4.57 34.86 14.84
CA GLU A 584 4.65 36.28 14.49
C GLU A 584 6.08 36.74 14.15
N GLU A 585 7.09 36.13 14.74
CA GLU A 585 8.50 36.40 14.47
C GLU A 585 9.01 35.78 13.15
N LEU A 586 8.29 34.80 12.56
CA LEU A 586 8.67 34.19 11.32
C LEU A 586 8.44 35.16 10.13
N PRO A 587 9.35 35.17 9.14
CA PRO A 587 9.27 36.11 8.00
C PRO A 587 7.96 36.05 7.20
N LEU A 588 7.31 34.87 7.13
CA LEU A 588 6.06 34.64 6.42
C LEU A 588 4.87 34.37 7.37
N GLY A 589 5.07 34.49 8.70
CA GLY A 589 4.03 34.25 9.68
C GLY A 589 3.33 32.89 9.48
N LEU A 590 2.00 32.92 9.35
CA LEU A 590 1.18 31.72 9.11
C LEU A 590 1.48 31.01 7.78
N ASP A 591 2.01 31.70 6.79
CA ASP A 591 2.33 31.14 5.48
C ASP A 591 3.74 30.51 5.43
N THR A 592 4.43 30.47 6.56
CA THR A 592 5.72 29.77 6.68
C THR A 592 5.55 28.29 6.39
N MET A 593 6.34 27.76 5.46
CA MET A 593 6.33 26.35 5.08
C MET A 593 7.08 25.49 6.08
N ILE A 594 6.46 24.41 6.49
CA ILE A 594 7.02 23.36 7.33
C ILE A 594 7.39 22.18 6.46
N GLY A 595 8.60 21.64 6.61
CA GLY A 595 9.04 20.43 5.91
C GLY A 595 8.38 19.16 6.46
N GLU A 596 8.70 18.01 5.84
CA GLU A 596 8.24 16.71 6.32
C GLU A 596 8.62 16.50 7.79
N HIS A 597 7.70 15.95 8.58
CA HIS A 597 7.87 15.74 10.02
C HIS A 597 8.23 17.00 10.82
N GLY A 598 7.84 18.18 10.34
CA GLY A 598 8.07 19.44 11.07
C GLY A 598 9.50 19.97 10.97
N GLN A 599 10.28 19.58 9.93
CA GLN A 599 11.63 20.11 9.74
C GLN A 599 11.63 21.64 9.73
N GLY A 600 12.54 22.23 10.51
CA GLY A 600 12.70 23.68 10.66
C GLY A 600 12.14 24.25 11.96
N LEU A 601 11.43 23.46 12.76
CA LEU A 601 10.89 23.87 14.06
C LEU A 601 11.50 23.06 15.21
N SER A 602 11.60 23.69 16.39
CA SER A 602 11.96 22.95 17.60
C SER A 602 10.82 22.05 18.08
N GLN A 603 11.13 21.03 18.88
CA GLN A 603 10.13 20.08 19.41
C GLN A 603 9.01 20.81 20.17
N GLY A 604 9.35 21.82 20.99
CA GLY A 604 8.35 22.62 21.72
C GLY A 604 7.50 23.51 20.78
N GLN A 605 8.03 23.97 19.64
CA GLN A 605 7.25 24.67 18.63
C GLN A 605 6.27 23.73 17.92
N LEU A 606 6.71 22.49 17.60
CA LEU A 606 5.85 21.46 17.03
C LEU A 606 4.69 21.11 17.96
N GLN A 607 4.96 20.90 19.25
CA GLN A 607 3.94 20.62 20.26
C GLN A 607 2.91 21.74 20.32
N ARG A 608 3.33 23.00 20.37
CA ARG A 608 2.42 24.14 20.41
C ARG A 608 1.56 24.26 19.16
N LEU A 609 2.08 24.00 17.97
CA LEU A 609 1.29 23.97 16.74
C LEU A 609 0.31 22.80 16.70
N ALA A 610 0.69 21.62 17.19
CA ALA A 610 -0.21 20.48 17.30
C ALA A 610 -1.39 20.77 18.27
N ILE A 611 -1.11 21.44 19.38
CA ILE A 611 -2.16 21.93 20.31
C ILE A 611 -3.03 22.99 19.61
N ALA A 612 -2.43 23.95 18.89
CA ALA A 612 -3.19 24.96 18.14
C ALA A 612 -4.15 24.31 17.13
N ARG A 613 -3.71 23.27 16.41
CA ARG A 613 -4.55 22.48 15.51
C ARG A 613 -5.74 21.86 16.25
N ALA A 614 -5.50 21.27 17.42
CA ALA A 614 -6.56 20.68 18.24
C ALA A 614 -7.56 21.73 18.74
N VAL A 615 -7.10 22.91 19.11
CA VAL A 615 -7.97 24.03 19.51
C VAL A 615 -8.76 24.56 18.30
N CYS A 616 -8.13 24.76 17.17
CA CYS A 616 -8.74 25.27 15.94
C CYS A 616 -9.84 24.35 15.39
N SER A 617 -9.72 23.03 15.58
CA SER A 617 -10.74 22.06 15.15
C SER A 617 -12.12 22.30 15.75
N GLY A 618 -12.21 23.00 16.88
CA GLY A 618 -13.46 23.22 17.59
C GLY A 618 -14.03 21.98 18.28
N ALA A 619 -13.41 20.81 18.17
CA ALA A 619 -13.91 19.56 18.74
C ALA A 619 -14.23 19.69 20.24
N PRO A 620 -15.37 19.12 20.69
CA PRO A 620 -15.81 19.27 22.07
C PRO A 620 -15.04 18.39 23.07
N ILE A 621 -14.39 17.33 22.61
CA ILE A 621 -13.57 16.44 23.44
C ILE A 621 -12.13 16.54 22.95
N MET A 622 -11.20 16.90 23.84
CA MET A 622 -9.77 16.98 23.53
C MET A 622 -9.02 15.89 24.28
N VAL A 623 -8.14 15.20 23.57
CA VAL A 623 -7.27 14.16 24.12
C VAL A 623 -5.82 14.54 23.81
N LEU A 624 -5.05 14.78 24.86
CA LEU A 624 -3.69 15.32 24.79
C LEU A 624 -2.71 14.31 25.40
N ASP A 625 -1.91 13.63 24.57
CA ASP A 625 -1.01 12.56 25.00
C ASP A 625 0.43 13.09 25.13
N GLU A 626 0.86 13.38 26.35
CA GLU A 626 2.21 13.86 26.72
C GLU A 626 2.70 15.10 25.92
N VAL A 627 1.76 15.96 25.53
CA VAL A 627 1.99 17.08 24.59
C VAL A 627 2.75 18.27 25.18
N THR A 628 3.14 18.23 26.45
CA THR A 628 3.85 19.32 27.13
C THR A 628 5.26 18.93 27.54
N SER A 629 5.72 17.74 27.19
CA SER A 629 7.01 17.19 27.62
C SER A 629 8.23 18.01 27.19
N ALA A 630 8.18 18.64 26.01
CA ALA A 630 9.26 19.49 25.47
C ALA A 630 9.08 20.99 25.76
N LEU A 631 8.11 21.36 26.58
CA LEU A 631 7.87 22.76 26.99
C LEU A 631 8.62 23.05 28.29
N ASP A 632 9.06 24.31 28.42
CA ASP A 632 9.51 24.83 29.69
C ASP A 632 8.34 25.02 30.65
N ASP A 633 8.62 25.00 31.94
CA ASP A 633 7.62 25.04 33.01
C ASP A 633 6.66 26.23 32.96
N ALA A 634 7.12 27.40 32.50
CA ALA A 634 6.29 28.59 32.41
C ALA A 634 5.33 28.51 31.21
N THR A 635 5.82 28.03 30.07
CA THR A 635 5.02 27.85 28.86
C THR A 635 4.00 26.72 29.06
N GLU A 636 4.40 25.59 29.69
CA GLU A 636 3.49 24.51 30.04
C GLU A 636 2.32 25.00 30.90
N ALA A 637 2.60 25.69 31.98
CA ALA A 637 1.55 26.24 32.87
C ALA A 637 0.61 27.18 32.13
N ALA A 638 1.13 28.06 31.28
CA ALA A 638 0.32 29.00 30.50
C ALA A 638 -0.56 28.26 29.47
N VAL A 639 -0.03 27.26 28.75
CA VAL A 639 -0.80 26.47 27.79
C VAL A 639 -1.90 25.69 28.48
N LEU A 640 -1.61 25.01 29.60
CA LEU A 640 -2.61 24.26 30.36
C LEU A 640 -3.69 25.15 30.93
N ALA A 641 -3.34 26.34 31.46
CA ALA A 641 -4.30 27.33 31.95
C ALA A 641 -5.23 27.80 30.81
N ASN A 642 -4.68 28.12 29.65
CA ASN A 642 -5.45 28.54 28.49
C ASN A 642 -6.41 27.43 28.02
N ILE A 643 -5.94 26.19 27.93
CA ILE A 643 -6.77 25.03 27.52
C ILE A 643 -7.87 24.77 28.56
N ALA A 644 -7.55 24.80 29.86
CA ALA A 644 -8.52 24.61 30.95
C ALA A 644 -9.61 25.71 30.97
N SER A 645 -9.31 26.90 30.47
CA SER A 645 -10.26 28.02 30.37
C SER A 645 -11.22 27.89 29.17
N LEU A 646 -11.04 26.94 28.27
CA LEU A 646 -11.91 26.74 27.10
C LEU A 646 -13.31 26.33 27.55
N PRO A 647 -14.36 27.09 27.22
CA PRO A 647 -15.69 26.81 27.73
C PRO A 647 -16.29 25.54 27.09
N GLY A 648 -16.92 24.73 27.93
CA GLY A 648 -17.75 23.60 27.48
C GLY A 648 -16.97 22.45 26.80
N LYS A 649 -15.68 22.29 27.10
CA LYS A 649 -14.85 21.20 26.58
C LYS A 649 -14.65 20.12 27.64
N THR A 650 -14.60 18.87 27.24
CA THR A 650 -14.08 17.77 28.06
C THR A 650 -12.65 17.48 27.63
N ILE A 651 -11.71 17.48 28.54
CA ILE A 651 -10.29 17.47 28.22
C ILE A 651 -9.62 16.31 28.97
N PHE A 652 -8.92 15.45 28.26
CA PHE A 652 -8.09 14.38 28.81
C PHE A 652 -6.63 14.73 28.53
N VAL A 653 -5.80 14.71 29.56
CA VAL A 653 -4.37 15.02 29.47
C VAL A 653 -3.57 13.89 30.12
N ALA A 654 -2.70 13.21 29.38
CA ALA A 654 -1.66 12.39 30.00
C ALA A 654 -0.51 13.31 30.43
N ALA A 655 -0.21 13.34 31.69
CA ALA A 655 0.84 14.19 32.23
C ALA A 655 1.72 13.43 33.23
N HIS A 656 3.04 13.59 33.06
CA HIS A 656 4.03 13.15 34.03
C HIS A 656 4.42 14.25 35.02
N ARG A 657 4.08 15.50 34.74
CA ARG A 657 4.46 16.68 35.55
C ARG A 657 3.34 17.11 36.49
N ALA A 658 3.72 17.60 37.67
CA ALA A 658 2.77 17.96 38.72
C ALA A 658 1.85 19.13 38.35
N LYS A 659 2.22 19.99 37.38
CA LYS A 659 1.46 21.21 37.04
C LYS A 659 0.08 20.95 36.44
N ALA A 660 -0.07 19.88 35.65
CA ALA A 660 -1.38 19.52 35.10
C ALA A 660 -2.40 19.19 36.19
N ARG A 661 -1.94 18.74 37.36
CA ARG A 661 -2.80 18.44 38.53
C ARG A 661 -3.52 19.67 39.09
N GLU A 662 -2.93 20.86 38.96
CA GLU A 662 -3.52 22.10 39.46
C GLU A 662 -4.83 22.47 38.75
N PHE A 663 -4.98 22.03 37.51
CA PHE A 663 -6.16 22.28 36.68
C PHE A 663 -7.16 21.11 36.68
N ALA A 664 -6.79 19.97 37.29
CA ALA A 664 -7.57 18.74 37.24
C ALA A 664 -8.88 18.89 38.03
N THR A 665 -10.02 18.69 37.37
CA THR A 665 -11.30 18.46 38.04
C THR A 665 -11.47 17.00 38.45
N MET A 666 -10.74 16.09 37.78
CA MET A 666 -10.71 14.68 38.07
C MET A 666 -9.32 14.11 37.75
N ARG A 667 -8.84 13.18 38.55
CA ARG A 667 -7.57 12.51 38.35
C ARG A 667 -7.80 11.02 38.17
N LEU A 668 -7.21 10.44 37.14
CA LEU A 668 -7.19 9.00 36.86
C LEU A 668 -5.77 8.47 37.02
N HIS A 669 -5.62 7.37 37.70
CA HIS A 669 -4.34 6.71 37.86
C HIS A 669 -4.34 5.35 37.17
N VAL A 670 -3.32 5.10 36.35
CA VAL A 670 -3.12 3.83 35.66
C VAL A 670 -1.82 3.23 36.18
N GLU A 671 -1.91 2.10 36.87
CA GLU A 671 -0.78 1.35 37.39
C GLU A 671 -0.98 -0.14 37.11
N ASP A 672 0.02 -0.79 36.54
CA ASP A 672 -0.01 -2.20 36.14
C ASP A 672 -1.27 -2.59 35.32
N GLY A 673 -1.70 -1.71 34.44
CA GLY A 673 -2.89 -1.94 33.62
C GLY A 673 -4.22 -1.79 34.37
N VAL A 674 -4.22 -1.32 35.62
CA VAL A 674 -5.44 -1.06 36.38
C VAL A 674 -5.73 0.45 36.42
N LEU A 675 -6.89 0.83 35.91
CA LEU A 675 -7.38 2.21 35.94
C LEU A 675 -8.21 2.45 37.19
N THR A 676 -7.85 3.48 37.96
CA THR A 676 -8.55 3.90 39.17
C THR A 676 -8.73 5.41 39.20
N GLU A 677 -9.76 5.87 39.92
CA GLU A 677 -9.90 7.28 40.24
C GLU A 677 -8.99 7.65 41.41
N ALA A 678 -8.05 8.59 41.18
CA ALA A 678 -7.18 9.09 42.23
C ALA A 678 -7.90 10.15 43.04
N ARG A 679 -7.96 9.96 44.36
CA ARG A 679 -8.59 10.91 45.27
C ARG A 679 -7.77 12.18 45.49
#